data_48c9ee46ee39246a3da03f9acfba3a1b
#
_entry.id   48c9ee46ee39246a3da03f9acfba3a1b
#
_cell.length_a   1.000
_cell.length_b   1.000
_cell.length_c   1.000
_cell.angle_alpha   90.00
_cell.angle_beta   90.00
_cell.angle_gamma   90.00
#
_symmetry.space_group_name_H-M   'P 1'
#
loop_
_entity.id
_entity.type
_entity.pdbx_description
1 polymer ?
#
loop_
_entity_poly.entity_id
_entity_poly.type
_entity_poly.pdbx_seq_one_letter_code
_entity_poly.pdbx_strand_id
1 'polypeptide(L)'
;MPATQGKIIPIAVLNAAVAGSALGAHEREAVEHAIAVNARRPGPLIELLHAVQDMLGHIPEAAVPRIADALNLSRAEVHGVISYYPHFRSTPAGRHVLQVCRAEACQSRGADALLAHAGQALGCGSSGHGHGHATSADGAVTLEPVYCLGMCASSPAVMLDGQPHAHVSANGLDALIAQCRQPEQAGEPVAQPAHAGAEVGAGAGPGVRVYVPRDAAALAVGADAVAGALQRECEARGLQVQIVRNGSRGLLWLETLVEVETPEGRVAYGPVTADVVPGLIDAGMLQGGSHALCHGLTEAIAYLARQERLTFARVGVIDPLNLSDYAAHGGWQGLERAARMEPAAIVQEVLDSGLRGRGGAAFPAGIKWKTVAAAAGPQKYIACNADEGDSGTFADRLLMEGDPYTLIEGMAIAGLAVGATQGLVYVRSEYPHAIATLREAIARAEAAGWLGRDVAGSGRAFHMEVRKGAGSYVCGEETAMLESIEGRRGIVRAKPPLPAIAGLWSRPTVINNVITLATVPLILARGAAFYQGFGMGRSRGTLPFQLAGNIARGGLVEKAFGLSLRELVEDFGGGTATGRTVKAVQVGGPLGSYVAPADWDAPLDYEAYAAKGNVVGHGGIVVHDDTADMAQLARYAMEFCAIESCGKCTPCRIGSTRGVEVIDRIVRAGTDPAAHAGQVALLESLCDTMQHGSMCAMGGMTPYPVRSALNHYPQDFGIESTTAAAAA
;
A
#
# COMPACT_ATOMS: atom_id res chain seq x y z
N MET A 1 48.67 -32.83 0.88
CA MET A 1 47.94 -31.54 1.06
C MET A 1 48.18 -31.09 2.49
N PRO A 2 48.80 -29.94 2.78
CA PRO A 2 49.00 -29.49 4.14
C PRO A 2 47.72 -28.85 4.66
N ALA A 3 47.36 -29.20 5.88
CA ALA A 3 46.22 -28.67 6.60
C ALA A 3 46.46 -27.18 6.92
N THR A 4 45.55 -26.32 6.45
CA THR A 4 45.50 -24.90 6.84
C THR A 4 45.05 -24.81 8.30
N GLN A 5 45.98 -24.49 9.19
CA GLN A 5 45.68 -24.12 10.57
C GLN A 5 44.82 -22.86 10.58
N GLY A 6 43.54 -22.97 10.95
CA GLY A 6 42.70 -21.82 11.20
C GLY A 6 43.27 -20.99 12.35
N LYS A 7 43.59 -19.72 12.11
CA LYS A 7 43.95 -18.76 13.16
C LYS A 7 42.77 -18.56 14.09
N ILE A 8 42.86 -19.05 15.31
CA ILE A 8 41.93 -18.71 16.40
C ILE A 8 42.22 -17.23 16.76
N ILE A 9 41.27 -16.35 16.46
CA ILE A 9 41.32 -14.95 16.88
C ILE A 9 40.86 -14.92 18.36
N PRO A 10 41.72 -14.41 19.28
CA PRO A 10 41.36 -14.31 20.69
C PRO A 10 40.12 -13.43 20.88
N ILE A 11 39.20 -13.85 21.77
CA ILE A 11 37.99 -13.09 22.12
C ILE A 11 38.28 -11.64 22.55
N ALA A 12 39.45 -11.39 23.16
CA ALA A 12 39.91 -10.04 23.53
C ALA A 12 40.15 -9.13 22.30
N VAL A 13 40.54 -9.68 21.14
CA VAL A 13 40.75 -8.92 19.89
C VAL A 13 39.41 -8.62 19.23
N LEU A 14 38.43 -9.52 19.34
CA LEU A 14 37.04 -9.27 18.92
C LEU A 14 36.38 -8.17 19.78
N ASN A 15 36.62 -8.18 21.10
CA ASN A 15 36.12 -7.14 22.00
C ASN A 15 36.74 -5.76 21.77
N ALA A 16 37.99 -5.70 21.32
CA ALA A 16 38.69 -4.43 21.01
C ALA A 16 38.24 -3.84 19.64
N ALA A 17 37.83 -4.70 18.67
CA ALA A 17 37.28 -4.27 17.39
C ALA A 17 35.79 -3.86 17.48
N VAL A 18 35.10 -4.30 18.54
CA VAL A 18 33.69 -3.97 18.86
C VAL A 18 33.58 -2.80 19.86
N ALA A 19 34.71 -2.18 20.29
CA ALA A 19 34.67 -0.88 20.93
C ALA A 19 34.34 0.19 19.88
N GLY A 20 33.10 0.12 19.34
CA GLY A 20 32.48 1.16 18.53
C GLY A 20 32.63 2.51 19.28
N SER A 21 32.86 3.57 18.56
CA SER A 21 32.94 4.94 19.07
C SER A 21 31.79 5.19 20.06
N ALA A 22 32.09 5.75 21.22
CA ALA A 22 31.01 6.12 22.18
C ALA A 22 30.05 7.09 21.49
N LEU A 23 28.75 6.95 21.78
CA LEU A 23 27.73 7.89 21.30
C LEU A 23 28.15 9.34 21.51
N GLY A 24 28.10 10.16 20.48
CA GLY A 24 28.22 11.61 20.59
C GLY A 24 27.13 12.19 21.50
N ALA A 25 27.31 13.43 21.94
CA ALA A 25 26.32 14.06 22.86
C ALA A 25 24.93 14.12 22.25
N HIS A 26 24.84 14.53 20.98
CA HIS A 26 23.56 14.61 20.22
C HIS A 26 22.93 13.22 20.01
N GLU A 27 23.72 12.23 19.59
CA GLU A 27 23.23 10.86 19.41
C GLU A 27 22.70 10.27 20.72
N ARG A 28 23.40 10.52 21.83
CA ARG A 28 22.98 10.07 23.16
C ARG A 28 21.65 10.69 23.56
N GLU A 29 21.51 12.01 23.38
CA GLU A 29 20.25 12.72 23.67
C GLU A 29 19.08 12.16 22.87
N ALA A 30 19.24 11.96 21.56
CA ALA A 30 18.23 11.39 20.69
C ALA A 30 17.82 9.97 21.13
N VAL A 31 18.80 9.10 21.44
CA VAL A 31 18.54 7.73 21.90
C VAL A 31 17.82 7.72 23.26
N GLU A 32 18.25 8.53 24.23
CA GLU A 32 17.57 8.61 25.52
C GLU A 32 16.15 9.17 25.40
N HIS A 33 15.94 10.16 24.56
CA HIS A 33 14.61 10.68 24.26
C HIS A 33 13.70 9.58 23.67
N ALA A 34 14.17 8.85 22.64
CA ALA A 34 13.42 7.76 22.05
C ALA A 34 13.07 6.66 23.06
N ILE A 35 14.00 6.32 23.95
CA ILE A 35 13.76 5.36 25.05
C ILE A 35 12.68 5.89 26.01
N ALA A 36 12.82 7.14 26.45
CA ALA A 36 11.87 7.72 27.40
C ALA A 36 10.42 7.72 26.90
N VAL A 37 10.23 7.97 25.60
CA VAL A 37 8.91 8.02 24.95
C VAL A 37 8.34 6.62 24.71
N ASN A 38 9.17 5.66 24.29
CA ASN A 38 8.67 4.40 23.73
C ASN A 38 8.83 3.18 24.63
N ALA A 39 9.80 3.14 25.56
CA ALA A 39 10.17 1.90 26.27
C ALA A 39 9.03 1.25 27.08
N ARG A 40 8.01 2.01 27.47
CA ARG A 40 6.86 1.50 28.23
C ARG A 40 5.68 1.05 27.36
N ARG A 41 5.75 1.26 26.06
CA ARG A 41 4.70 0.82 25.11
C ARG A 41 4.80 -0.69 24.89
N PRO A 42 3.70 -1.39 24.66
CA PRO A 42 3.76 -2.78 24.21
C PRO A 42 4.45 -2.89 22.85
N GLY A 43 5.45 -3.80 22.71
CA GLY A 43 6.22 -3.97 21.46
C GLY A 43 7.00 -2.72 21.04
N PRO A 44 7.87 -2.16 21.91
CA PRO A 44 8.39 -0.80 21.75
C PRO A 44 9.50 -0.66 20.71
N LEU A 45 10.17 -1.77 20.31
CA LEU A 45 11.47 -1.70 19.63
C LEU A 45 11.38 -1.00 18.27
N ILE A 46 10.41 -1.36 17.40
CA ILE A 46 10.30 -0.77 16.06
C ILE A 46 9.96 0.72 16.15
N GLU A 47 9.02 1.11 17.02
CA GLU A 47 8.67 2.51 17.25
C GLU A 47 9.85 3.33 17.80
N LEU A 48 10.64 2.73 18.69
CA LEU A 48 11.86 3.35 19.24
C LEU A 48 12.91 3.53 18.12
N LEU A 49 13.13 2.52 17.29
CA LEU A 49 14.08 2.60 16.17
C LEU A 49 13.65 3.65 15.14
N HIS A 50 12.35 3.77 14.84
CA HIS A 50 11.83 4.87 14.02
C HIS A 50 12.16 6.23 14.65
N ALA A 51 11.89 6.41 15.95
CA ALA A 51 12.17 7.67 16.62
C ALA A 51 13.66 8.04 16.61
N VAL A 52 14.55 7.06 16.79
CA VAL A 52 16.02 7.30 16.68
C VAL A 52 16.39 7.70 15.24
N GLN A 53 15.90 6.97 14.24
CA GLN A 53 16.22 7.25 12.84
C GLN A 53 15.64 8.57 12.34
N ASP A 54 14.41 8.92 12.78
CA ASP A 54 13.78 10.20 12.43
C ASP A 54 14.57 11.40 12.97
N MET A 55 15.25 11.25 14.14
CA MET A 55 16.07 12.30 14.73
C MET A 55 17.50 12.36 14.18
N LEU A 56 18.09 11.20 13.85
CA LEU A 56 19.54 11.09 13.51
C LEU A 56 19.78 10.76 12.03
N GLY A 57 18.73 10.41 11.24
CA GLY A 57 18.85 9.92 9.87
C GLY A 57 19.34 8.46 9.77
N HIS A 58 19.79 7.85 10.87
CA HIS A 58 20.25 6.47 10.96
C HIS A 58 20.21 5.96 12.41
N ILE A 59 20.49 4.67 12.60
CA ILE A 59 20.63 4.06 13.92
C ILE A 59 22.11 3.77 14.18
N PRO A 60 22.79 4.55 15.06
CA PRO A 60 24.18 4.32 15.37
C PRO A 60 24.40 2.93 15.99
N GLU A 61 25.42 2.20 15.55
CA GLU A 61 25.75 0.87 16.11
C GLU A 61 26.00 0.96 17.62
N ALA A 62 26.62 2.06 18.08
CA ALA A 62 26.85 2.34 19.49
C ALA A 62 25.56 2.52 20.31
N ALA A 63 24.40 2.75 19.68
CA ALA A 63 23.09 2.83 20.37
C ALA A 63 22.53 1.45 20.73
N VAL A 64 22.92 0.39 19.99
CA VAL A 64 22.37 -0.95 20.15
C VAL A 64 22.47 -1.49 21.59
N PRO A 65 23.63 -1.42 22.28
CA PRO A 65 23.74 -1.87 23.66
C PRO A 65 22.78 -1.12 24.61
N ARG A 66 22.68 0.20 24.44
CA ARG A 66 21.83 1.05 25.30
C ARG A 66 20.34 0.77 25.10
N ILE A 67 19.90 0.57 23.85
CA ILE A 67 18.53 0.19 23.50
C ILE A 67 18.21 -1.21 24.06
N ALA A 68 19.12 -2.16 23.90
CA ALA A 68 18.99 -3.53 24.42
C ALA A 68 18.80 -3.54 25.94
N ASP A 69 19.65 -2.81 26.67
CA ASP A 69 19.56 -2.68 28.12
C ASP A 69 18.22 -2.06 28.56
N ALA A 70 17.78 -0.98 27.87
CA ALA A 70 16.53 -0.28 28.20
C ALA A 70 15.28 -1.13 28.00
N LEU A 71 15.29 -2.04 27.01
CA LEU A 71 14.15 -2.90 26.69
C LEU A 71 14.27 -4.32 27.26
N ASN A 72 15.34 -4.62 27.98
CA ASN A 72 15.66 -5.96 28.48
C ASN A 72 15.70 -7.01 27.34
N LEU A 73 16.36 -6.64 26.23
CA LEU A 73 16.60 -7.48 25.08
C LEU A 73 18.11 -7.77 24.94
N SER A 74 18.47 -8.81 24.20
CA SER A 74 19.85 -9.03 23.79
C SER A 74 20.23 -8.07 22.67
N ARG A 75 21.53 -7.72 22.57
CA ARG A 75 22.09 -6.95 21.45
C ARG A 75 21.80 -7.62 20.10
N ALA A 76 21.81 -8.96 20.08
CA ALA A 76 21.53 -9.74 18.87
C ALA A 76 20.06 -9.60 18.41
N GLU A 77 19.12 -9.51 19.33
CA GLU A 77 17.71 -9.26 19.00
C GLU A 77 17.52 -7.87 18.40
N VAL A 78 18.08 -6.83 19.01
CA VAL A 78 18.01 -5.45 18.50
C VAL A 78 18.67 -5.35 17.13
N HIS A 79 19.91 -5.85 16.99
CA HIS A 79 20.62 -5.86 15.71
C HIS A 79 19.86 -6.67 14.64
N GLY A 80 19.26 -7.82 15.06
CA GLY A 80 18.46 -8.66 14.18
C GLY A 80 17.22 -7.95 13.65
N VAL A 81 16.61 -7.02 14.39
CA VAL A 81 15.50 -6.19 13.93
C VAL A 81 16.00 -5.11 12.97
N ILE A 82 17.08 -4.38 13.34
CA ILE A 82 17.66 -3.33 12.48
C ILE A 82 18.06 -3.90 11.11
N SER A 83 18.74 -5.03 11.08
CA SER A 83 19.22 -5.65 9.82
C SER A 83 18.13 -6.36 9.02
N TYR A 84 16.97 -6.66 9.61
CA TYR A 84 15.86 -7.33 8.94
C TYR A 84 14.98 -6.35 8.15
N TYR A 85 14.74 -5.17 8.68
CA TYR A 85 13.83 -4.20 8.07
C TYR A 85 14.58 -3.21 7.17
N PRO A 86 14.27 -3.16 5.85
CA PRO A 86 15.02 -2.31 4.91
C PRO A 86 14.91 -0.81 5.19
N HIS A 87 13.88 -0.38 5.88
CA HIS A 87 13.70 1.03 6.26
C HIS A 87 14.79 1.53 7.23
N PHE A 88 15.38 0.63 8.06
CA PHE A 88 16.37 1.02 9.03
C PHE A 88 17.77 1.07 8.42
N ARG A 89 18.49 2.15 8.70
CA ARG A 89 19.85 2.40 8.22
C ARG A 89 20.86 2.38 9.38
N SER A 90 21.99 1.72 9.18
CA SER A 90 23.11 1.74 10.13
C SER A 90 24.13 2.86 9.83
N THR A 91 24.01 3.51 8.68
CA THR A 91 24.84 4.64 8.25
C THR A 91 23.94 5.82 7.86
N PRO A 92 24.42 7.07 8.03
CA PRO A 92 23.67 8.24 7.60
C PRO A 92 23.29 8.18 6.12
N ALA A 93 22.06 8.56 5.80
CA ALA A 93 21.67 8.85 4.43
C ALA A 93 22.35 10.13 3.93
N GLY A 94 22.27 10.38 2.63
CA GLY A 94 22.52 11.71 2.06
C GLY A 94 21.52 12.74 2.60
N ARG A 95 21.71 14.01 2.24
CA ARG A 95 20.78 15.08 2.64
C ARG A 95 19.35 14.80 2.17
N HIS A 96 19.21 14.14 1.03
CA HIS A 96 17.95 13.75 0.43
C HIS A 96 17.89 12.24 0.21
N VAL A 97 16.70 11.64 0.31
CA VAL A 97 16.46 10.23 0.02
C VAL A 97 15.52 10.13 -1.18
N LEU A 98 16.04 9.58 -2.27
CA LEU A 98 15.28 9.34 -3.50
C LEU A 98 14.97 7.85 -3.63
N GLN A 99 13.70 7.52 -3.52
CA GLN A 99 13.19 6.16 -3.67
C GLN A 99 12.58 5.98 -5.05
N VAL A 100 12.99 4.95 -5.79
CA VAL A 100 12.47 4.62 -7.13
C VAL A 100 11.71 3.30 -7.07
N CYS A 101 10.43 3.33 -7.46
CA CYS A 101 9.57 2.15 -7.44
C CYS A 101 9.95 1.16 -8.55
N ARG A 102 10.12 -0.12 -8.19
CA ARG A 102 10.44 -1.24 -9.09
C ARG A 102 9.34 -2.30 -9.20
N ALA A 103 8.16 -2.04 -8.68
CA ALA A 103 7.05 -2.98 -8.78
C ALA A 103 6.53 -3.12 -10.23
N GLU A 104 5.84 -4.22 -10.55
CA GLU A 104 5.42 -4.62 -11.90
C GLU A 104 4.66 -3.51 -12.64
N ALA A 105 3.76 -2.79 -11.95
CA ALA A 105 3.05 -1.66 -12.54
C ALA A 105 4.01 -0.56 -13.00
N CYS A 106 5.04 -0.24 -12.23
CA CYS A 106 6.07 0.72 -12.62
C CYS A 106 7.01 0.17 -13.69
N GLN A 107 7.36 -1.13 -13.63
CA GLN A 107 8.16 -1.78 -14.67
C GLN A 107 7.48 -1.74 -16.04
N SER A 108 6.16 -1.97 -16.11
CA SER A 108 5.38 -1.87 -17.36
C SER A 108 5.44 -0.48 -18.01
N ARG A 109 5.94 0.52 -17.29
CA ARG A 109 6.12 1.91 -17.71
C ARG A 109 7.59 2.36 -17.71
N GLY A 110 8.54 1.41 -17.65
CA GLY A 110 9.98 1.69 -17.80
C GLY A 110 10.73 2.07 -16.52
N ALA A 111 10.24 1.69 -15.33
CA ALA A 111 10.89 2.04 -14.07
C ALA A 111 12.31 1.49 -13.90
N ASP A 112 12.65 0.33 -14.48
CA ASP A 112 14.01 -0.21 -14.40
C ASP A 112 15.01 0.67 -15.16
N ALA A 113 14.61 1.20 -16.33
CA ALA A 113 15.42 2.17 -17.06
C ALA A 113 15.56 3.49 -16.28
N LEU A 114 14.49 3.91 -15.57
CA LEU A 114 14.52 5.11 -14.72
C LEU A 114 15.47 4.94 -13.54
N LEU A 115 15.48 3.78 -12.88
CA LEU A 115 16.41 3.48 -11.79
C LEU A 115 17.87 3.46 -12.28
N ALA A 116 18.12 2.83 -13.43
CA ALA A 116 19.45 2.82 -14.05
C ALA A 116 19.92 4.24 -14.40
N HIS A 117 19.04 5.08 -14.93
CA HIS A 117 19.29 6.49 -15.19
C HIS A 117 19.64 7.27 -13.91
N ALA A 118 18.85 7.06 -12.83
CA ALA A 118 19.13 7.66 -11.52
C ALA A 118 20.55 7.31 -11.02
N GLY A 119 20.92 6.03 -11.09
CA GLY A 119 22.26 5.57 -10.69
C GLY A 119 23.38 6.23 -11.49
N GLN A 120 23.19 6.41 -12.81
CA GLN A 120 24.15 7.12 -13.66
C GLN A 120 24.23 8.61 -13.32
N ALA A 121 23.10 9.29 -13.20
CA ALA A 121 23.03 10.74 -12.90
C ALA A 121 23.62 11.09 -11.52
N LEU A 122 23.50 10.19 -10.55
CA LEU A 122 24.06 10.34 -9.21
C LEU A 122 25.51 9.85 -9.09
N GLY A 123 26.04 9.16 -10.12
CA GLY A 123 27.38 8.57 -10.08
C GLY A 123 27.52 7.47 -9.02
N CYS A 124 26.43 6.90 -8.55
CA CYS A 124 26.41 5.76 -7.66
C CYS A 124 25.95 4.55 -8.47
N GLY A 125 26.75 3.46 -8.49
CA GLY A 125 26.33 2.23 -9.16
C GLY A 125 24.98 1.78 -8.59
N SER A 126 24.05 1.39 -9.47
CA SER A 126 22.84 0.71 -9.00
C SER A 126 23.31 -0.56 -8.28
N SER A 127 23.05 -0.66 -6.98
CA SER A 127 23.11 -1.95 -6.29
C SER A 127 21.99 -2.80 -6.89
N GLY A 128 22.33 -3.57 -7.91
CA GLY A 128 21.38 -4.11 -8.88
C GLY A 128 20.36 -5.11 -8.36
N HIS A 129 20.43 -5.51 -7.10
CA HIS A 129 19.56 -6.53 -6.52
C HIS A 129 19.29 -6.25 -5.04
N GLY A 130 18.05 -6.38 -4.62
CA GLY A 130 17.61 -6.25 -3.22
C GLY A 130 17.29 -4.81 -2.79
N HIS A 131 17.19 -4.63 -1.49
CA HIS A 131 16.95 -3.31 -0.85
C HIS A 131 18.24 -2.48 -0.69
N GLY A 132 19.23 -2.68 -1.56
CA GLY A 132 20.49 -1.95 -1.49
C GLY A 132 20.30 -0.45 -1.72
N HIS A 133 20.93 0.38 -0.91
CA HIS A 133 20.98 1.83 -1.08
C HIS A 133 22.39 2.27 -1.50
N ALA A 134 22.47 3.36 -2.27
CA ALA A 134 23.73 3.94 -2.68
C ALA A 134 23.65 5.46 -2.55
N THR A 135 24.68 6.06 -1.90
CA THR A 135 24.74 7.51 -1.72
C THR A 135 25.70 8.12 -2.73
N SER A 136 25.30 9.25 -3.34
CA SER A 136 26.15 10.03 -4.26
C SER A 136 27.43 10.49 -3.57
N ALA A 137 28.53 10.61 -4.34
CA ALA A 137 29.84 10.95 -3.80
C ALA A 137 29.89 12.32 -3.08
N ASP A 138 28.99 13.23 -3.45
CA ASP A 138 28.83 14.55 -2.82
C ASP A 138 27.96 14.51 -1.54
N GLY A 139 27.47 13.32 -1.15
CA GLY A 139 26.59 13.14 0.00
C GLY A 139 25.21 13.81 -0.15
N ALA A 140 24.83 14.23 -1.36
CA ALA A 140 23.58 14.94 -1.56
C ALA A 140 22.38 14.00 -1.54
N VAL A 141 22.44 12.88 -2.27
CA VAL A 141 21.29 12.01 -2.48
C VAL A 141 21.62 10.56 -2.18
N THR A 142 20.79 9.89 -1.39
CA THR A 142 20.75 8.43 -1.26
C THR A 142 19.68 7.88 -2.16
N LEU A 143 20.05 7.00 -3.10
CA LEU A 143 19.14 6.29 -4.01
C LEU A 143 18.76 4.94 -3.41
N GLU A 144 17.44 4.66 -3.36
CA GLU A 144 16.88 3.41 -2.84
C GLU A 144 15.87 2.81 -3.82
N PRO A 145 16.00 1.54 -4.22
CA PRO A 145 14.91 0.82 -4.87
C PRO A 145 13.83 0.48 -3.84
N VAL A 146 12.56 0.65 -4.20
CA VAL A 146 11.41 0.27 -3.36
C VAL A 146 10.41 -0.56 -4.14
N TYR A 147 9.64 -1.38 -3.43
CA TYR A 147 8.65 -2.27 -4.03
C TYR A 147 7.24 -1.83 -3.64
N CYS A 148 6.68 -1.04 -4.55
CA CYS A 148 5.40 -0.36 -4.56
C CYS A 148 5.29 0.85 -3.59
N LEU A 149 5.07 2.04 -4.21
CA LEU A 149 4.73 3.30 -3.53
C LEU A 149 3.22 3.57 -3.51
N GLY A 150 2.39 2.62 -3.98
CA GLY A 150 0.95 2.80 -4.11
C GLY A 150 0.50 3.78 -5.19
N MET A 151 1.40 4.17 -6.12
CA MET A 151 1.12 5.07 -7.26
C MET A 151 0.96 4.29 -8.57
N CYS A 152 0.49 3.06 -8.50
CA CYS A 152 0.52 2.10 -9.60
C CYS A 152 -0.29 2.52 -10.83
N ALA A 153 -1.36 3.31 -10.63
CA ALA A 153 -2.16 3.88 -11.73
C ALA A 153 -1.49 5.09 -12.41
N SER A 154 -0.48 5.69 -11.77
CA SER A 154 0.24 6.88 -12.24
C SER A 154 1.74 6.61 -12.39
N SER A 155 2.08 5.40 -12.82
CA SER A 155 3.45 4.91 -13.03
C SER A 155 4.17 5.65 -14.18
N PRO A 156 5.53 5.73 -14.14
CA PRO A 156 6.43 5.35 -13.07
C PRO A 156 6.41 6.36 -11.90
N ALA A 157 6.68 5.87 -10.68
CA ALA A 157 6.63 6.69 -9.48
C ALA A 157 7.96 6.69 -8.72
N VAL A 158 8.28 7.84 -8.13
CA VAL A 158 9.39 8.01 -7.18
C VAL A 158 8.90 8.73 -5.94
N MET A 159 9.64 8.63 -4.85
CA MET A 159 9.41 9.40 -3.63
C MET A 159 10.70 10.12 -3.27
N LEU A 160 10.64 11.44 -3.08
CA LEU A 160 11.74 12.27 -2.64
C LEU A 160 11.41 12.81 -1.24
N ASP A 161 12.20 12.43 -0.23
CA ASP A 161 12.01 12.88 1.17
C ASP A 161 10.56 12.71 1.68
N GLY A 162 9.93 11.59 1.33
CA GLY A 162 8.54 11.30 1.70
C GLY A 162 7.47 11.96 0.82
N GLN A 163 7.87 12.78 -0.16
CA GLN A 163 6.95 13.40 -1.12
C GLN A 163 6.84 12.53 -2.39
N PRO A 164 5.64 12.06 -2.77
CA PRO A 164 5.45 11.25 -3.95
C PRO A 164 5.49 12.09 -5.24
N HIS A 165 6.03 11.51 -6.30
CA HIS A 165 6.01 12.04 -7.67
C HIS A 165 5.58 10.93 -8.63
N ALA A 166 4.65 11.25 -9.53
CA ALA A 166 4.07 10.32 -10.48
C ALA A 166 4.43 10.70 -11.93
N HIS A 167 4.27 9.73 -12.85
CA HIS A 167 4.59 9.91 -14.29
C HIS A 167 6.02 10.43 -14.54
N VAL A 168 6.98 10.00 -13.71
CA VAL A 168 8.35 10.54 -13.73
C VAL A 168 9.10 10.02 -14.95
N SER A 169 9.48 10.94 -15.84
CA SER A 169 10.39 10.69 -16.95
C SER A 169 11.86 10.87 -16.52
N ALA A 170 12.81 10.47 -17.38
CA ALA A 170 14.23 10.72 -17.15
C ALA A 170 14.51 12.23 -16.94
N ASN A 171 13.95 13.11 -17.77
CA ASN A 171 14.12 14.56 -17.61
C ASN A 171 13.48 15.08 -16.31
N GLY A 172 12.33 14.55 -15.89
CA GLY A 172 11.70 14.89 -14.62
C GLY A 172 12.57 14.45 -13.43
N LEU A 173 13.18 13.27 -13.52
CA LEU A 173 14.11 12.78 -12.51
C LEU A 173 15.37 13.64 -12.42
N ASP A 174 15.94 14.07 -13.57
CA ASP A 174 17.08 14.97 -13.60
C ASP A 174 16.77 16.31 -12.93
N ALA A 175 15.56 16.84 -13.12
CA ALA A 175 15.10 18.05 -12.46
C ALA A 175 15.01 17.88 -10.93
N LEU A 176 14.49 16.75 -10.45
CA LEU A 176 14.45 16.42 -9.01
C LEU A 176 15.86 16.31 -8.43
N ILE A 177 16.77 15.61 -9.11
CA ILE A 177 18.18 15.48 -8.68
C ILE A 177 18.88 16.85 -8.66
N ALA A 178 18.63 17.69 -9.66
CA ALA A 178 19.19 19.03 -9.72
C ALA A 178 18.69 19.92 -8.56
N GLN A 179 17.41 19.79 -8.19
CA GLN A 179 16.83 20.46 -7.01
C GLN A 179 17.56 20.04 -5.71
N CYS A 180 17.83 18.75 -5.52
CA CYS A 180 18.56 18.24 -4.34
C CYS A 180 20.01 18.76 -4.23
N ARG A 181 20.62 19.18 -5.34
CA ARG A 181 22.00 19.69 -5.39
C ARG A 181 22.10 21.20 -5.22
N GLN A 182 20.99 21.91 -5.27
CA GLN A 182 21.00 23.35 -4.99
C GLN A 182 21.34 23.57 -3.53
N PRO A 183 22.23 24.55 -3.19
CA PRO A 183 22.43 24.91 -1.80
C PRO A 183 21.08 25.37 -1.24
N GLU A 184 20.73 24.84 -0.08
CA GLU A 184 19.58 25.32 0.67
C GLU A 184 19.68 26.85 0.76
N GLN A 185 18.85 27.55 0.03
CA GLN A 185 18.54 28.92 0.45
C GLN A 185 17.95 28.74 1.85
N ALA A 186 18.53 29.41 2.83
CA ALA A 186 18.09 29.38 4.22
C ALA A 186 16.62 29.86 4.30
N GLY A 187 15.74 29.01 3.83
CA GLY A 187 14.31 29.04 3.96
C GLY A 187 13.99 28.00 5.02
N GLU A 188 13.10 28.36 5.89
CA GLU A 188 12.60 27.59 7.01
C GLU A 188 12.58 26.08 6.73
N PRO A 189 12.92 25.22 7.74
CA PRO A 189 12.84 23.78 7.58
C PRO A 189 11.50 23.51 6.89
N VAL A 190 11.52 22.71 5.82
CA VAL A 190 10.28 22.21 5.19
C VAL A 190 9.52 21.54 6.32
N ALA A 191 8.70 22.33 6.97
CA ALA A 191 7.79 21.85 7.98
C ALA A 191 7.08 20.69 7.27
N GLN A 192 7.17 19.51 7.84
CA GLN A 192 6.16 18.48 7.54
C GLN A 192 4.87 19.24 7.41
N PRO A 193 4.13 19.13 6.30
CA PRO A 193 2.99 19.99 6.09
C PRO A 193 2.18 19.93 7.36
N ALA A 194 2.29 21.00 8.14
CA ALA A 194 1.46 21.15 9.30
C ALA A 194 0.07 21.00 8.71
N HIS A 195 -0.65 20.00 9.18
CA HIS A 195 -2.08 19.85 8.93
C HIS A 195 -2.77 21.02 9.64
N ALA A 196 -2.36 22.25 9.27
CA ALA A 196 -3.10 23.45 9.57
C ALA A 196 -4.38 23.38 8.73
N GLY A 197 -5.29 22.53 9.19
CA GLY A 197 -6.68 22.84 9.07
C GLY A 197 -6.84 24.18 9.79
N ALA A 198 -6.62 25.28 9.10
CA ALA A 198 -7.29 26.48 9.46
C ALA A 198 -8.77 26.07 9.47
N GLU A 199 -9.33 25.90 10.66
CA GLU A 199 -10.76 26.08 10.84
C GLU A 199 -11.03 27.44 10.21
N VAL A 200 -11.54 27.42 8.97
CA VAL A 200 -12.05 28.64 8.35
C VAL A 200 -13.20 29.04 9.26
N GLY A 201 -12.94 30.09 10.04
CA GLY A 201 -13.88 30.61 11.01
C GLY A 201 -15.25 30.72 10.33
N ALA A 202 -16.30 30.31 11.03
CA ALA A 202 -17.69 30.49 10.67
C ALA A 202 -17.99 32.01 10.57
N GLY A 203 -17.62 32.61 9.43
CA GLY A 203 -17.71 34.07 9.26
C GLY A 203 -17.53 34.61 7.83
N ALA A 204 -17.13 33.76 6.86
CA ALA A 204 -17.13 34.16 5.45
C ALA A 204 -18.51 33.87 4.83
N GLY A 205 -19.11 34.88 4.14
CA GLY A 205 -20.34 34.72 3.37
C GLY A 205 -20.21 33.61 2.30
N PRO A 206 -21.29 33.24 1.59
CA PRO A 206 -21.34 32.09 0.72
C PRO A 206 -20.42 32.22 -0.50
N GLY A 207 -19.13 31.92 -0.32
CA GLY A 207 -18.18 31.78 -1.42
C GLY A 207 -18.42 30.48 -2.19
N VAL A 208 -18.02 30.44 -3.45
CA VAL A 208 -18.06 29.23 -4.27
C VAL A 208 -17.12 28.18 -3.68
N ARG A 209 -17.62 26.97 -3.46
CA ARG A 209 -16.77 25.85 -3.00
C ARG A 209 -16.04 25.24 -4.19
N VAL A 210 -14.72 25.10 -4.02
CA VAL A 210 -13.83 24.45 -4.99
C VAL A 210 -13.09 23.32 -4.27
N TYR A 211 -13.21 22.12 -4.80
CA TYR A 211 -12.62 20.91 -4.21
C TYR A 211 -11.31 20.58 -4.94
N VAL A 212 -10.23 20.44 -4.18
CA VAL A 212 -8.90 20.08 -4.71
C VAL A 212 -8.34 18.93 -3.87
N PRO A 213 -8.09 17.75 -4.46
CA PRO A 213 -7.64 16.59 -3.70
C PRO A 213 -6.32 16.83 -2.95
N ARG A 214 -6.17 16.14 -1.80
CA ARG A 214 -4.97 16.20 -0.94
C ARG A 214 -4.34 14.85 -0.63
N ASP A 215 -4.87 13.78 -1.20
CA ASP A 215 -4.28 12.46 -1.06
C ASP A 215 -2.96 12.33 -1.85
N ALA A 216 -2.17 11.31 -1.51
CA ALA A 216 -0.85 11.11 -2.07
C ALA A 216 -0.83 11.05 -3.61
N ALA A 217 -1.90 10.53 -4.26
CA ALA A 217 -1.95 10.45 -5.73
C ALA A 217 -2.09 11.84 -6.37
N ALA A 218 -2.93 12.70 -5.80
CA ALA A 218 -3.10 14.07 -6.27
C ALA A 218 -1.85 14.94 -5.95
N LEU A 219 -1.26 14.75 -4.76
CA LEU A 219 0.00 15.43 -4.39
C LEU A 219 1.13 15.08 -5.35
N ALA A 220 1.21 13.81 -5.79
CA ALA A 220 2.24 13.34 -6.71
C ALA A 220 2.23 14.01 -8.08
N VAL A 221 1.13 14.66 -8.45
CA VAL A 221 0.96 15.39 -9.72
C VAL A 221 0.76 16.91 -9.50
N GLY A 222 0.99 17.42 -8.28
CA GLY A 222 1.08 18.85 -8.01
C GLY A 222 -0.19 19.51 -7.48
N ALA A 223 -1.11 18.78 -6.83
CA ALA A 223 -2.37 19.32 -6.31
C ALA A 223 -2.20 20.50 -5.33
N ASP A 224 -1.11 20.55 -4.54
CA ASP A 224 -0.82 21.67 -3.66
C ASP A 224 -0.49 22.94 -4.43
N ALA A 225 0.26 22.82 -5.54
CA ALA A 225 0.55 23.93 -6.41
C ALA A 225 -0.73 24.48 -7.08
N VAL A 226 -1.66 23.60 -7.46
CA VAL A 226 -2.98 23.96 -8.01
C VAL A 226 -3.81 24.69 -6.97
N ALA A 227 -3.92 24.15 -5.75
CA ALA A 227 -4.65 24.81 -4.66
C ALA A 227 -4.08 26.20 -4.34
N GLY A 228 -2.75 26.32 -4.25
CA GLY A 228 -2.08 27.62 -4.05
C GLY A 228 -2.28 28.61 -5.21
N ALA A 229 -2.31 28.14 -6.46
CA ALA A 229 -2.60 28.97 -7.62
C ALA A 229 -4.05 29.49 -7.59
N LEU A 230 -5.01 28.60 -7.30
CA LEU A 230 -6.42 28.98 -7.14
C LEU A 230 -6.60 30.04 -6.05
N GLN A 231 -5.98 29.85 -4.89
CA GLN A 231 -6.05 30.80 -3.79
C GLN A 231 -5.53 32.19 -4.22
N ARG A 232 -4.31 32.23 -4.76
CA ARG A 232 -3.68 33.48 -5.20
C ARG A 232 -4.47 34.21 -6.29
N GLU A 233 -4.92 33.48 -7.31
CA GLU A 233 -5.68 34.06 -8.42
C GLU A 233 -7.03 34.61 -7.97
N CYS A 234 -7.74 33.89 -7.11
CA CYS A 234 -9.02 34.35 -6.58
C CYS A 234 -8.85 35.60 -5.69
N GLU A 235 -7.84 35.60 -4.81
CA GLU A 235 -7.51 36.78 -3.98
C GLU A 235 -7.16 37.99 -4.83
N ALA A 236 -6.31 37.85 -5.85
CA ALA A 236 -5.91 38.93 -6.76
C ALA A 236 -7.09 39.53 -7.53
N ARG A 237 -8.13 38.74 -7.81
CA ARG A 237 -9.35 39.15 -8.53
C ARG A 237 -10.51 39.53 -7.59
N GLY A 238 -10.32 39.45 -6.29
CA GLY A 238 -11.38 39.75 -5.29
C GLY A 238 -12.54 38.73 -5.31
N LEU A 239 -12.29 37.51 -5.80
CA LEU A 239 -13.29 36.44 -5.87
C LEU A 239 -13.34 35.66 -4.54
N GLN A 240 -14.55 35.41 -4.03
CA GLN A 240 -14.75 34.65 -2.80
C GLN A 240 -14.86 33.17 -3.11
N VAL A 241 -13.87 32.40 -2.73
CA VAL A 241 -13.84 30.94 -2.88
C VAL A 241 -13.52 30.28 -1.55
N GLN A 242 -14.08 29.09 -1.33
CA GLN A 242 -13.72 28.19 -0.25
C GLN A 242 -13.06 26.95 -0.85
N ILE A 243 -11.74 26.80 -0.69
CA ILE A 243 -11.03 25.60 -1.15
C ILE A 243 -11.22 24.50 -0.11
N VAL A 244 -11.86 23.40 -0.51
CA VAL A 244 -12.02 22.18 0.29
C VAL A 244 -11.00 21.16 -0.17
N ARG A 245 -10.20 20.63 0.76
CA ARG A 245 -9.17 19.63 0.46
C ARG A 245 -9.75 18.23 0.67
N ASN A 246 -10.45 17.71 -0.35
CA ASN A 246 -11.01 16.35 -0.37
C ASN A 246 -9.97 15.27 -0.70
N GLY A 247 -10.38 14.01 -0.85
CA GLY A 247 -9.57 12.94 -1.47
C GLY A 247 -9.79 12.84 -2.97
N SER A 248 -9.02 11.99 -3.66
CA SER A 248 -9.26 11.65 -5.06
C SER A 248 -10.56 10.85 -5.24
N ARG A 249 -11.26 11.09 -6.34
CA ARG A 249 -12.41 10.27 -6.77
C ARG A 249 -11.99 8.88 -7.29
N GLY A 250 -10.68 8.62 -7.42
CA GLY A 250 -10.15 7.42 -8.03
C GLY A 250 -10.04 7.48 -9.55
N LEU A 251 -10.26 8.66 -10.17
CA LEU A 251 -10.00 8.92 -11.60
C LEU A 251 -8.58 9.43 -11.76
N LEU A 252 -7.58 8.56 -11.50
CA LEU A 252 -6.20 9.00 -11.31
C LEU A 252 -5.55 9.56 -12.60
N TRP A 253 -6.09 9.22 -13.77
CA TRP A 253 -5.64 9.83 -15.05
C TRP A 253 -6.12 11.27 -15.25
N LEU A 254 -7.07 11.75 -14.42
CA LEU A 254 -7.58 13.15 -14.44
C LEU A 254 -7.02 13.99 -13.30
N GLU A 255 -6.12 13.44 -12.48
CA GLU A 255 -5.52 14.21 -11.38
C GLU A 255 -4.53 15.26 -11.93
N THR A 256 -4.50 16.50 -11.39
CA THR A 256 -5.36 16.97 -10.32
C THR A 256 -6.77 17.21 -10.83
N LEU A 257 -7.76 16.54 -10.24
CA LEU A 257 -9.18 16.76 -10.57
C LEU A 257 -9.75 17.85 -9.66
N VAL A 258 -10.01 19.02 -10.23
CA VAL A 258 -10.64 20.13 -9.52
C VAL A 258 -12.15 20.08 -9.74
N GLU A 259 -12.95 20.13 -8.68
CA GLU A 259 -14.41 20.15 -8.76
C GLU A 259 -14.94 21.49 -8.23
N VAL A 260 -15.94 22.05 -8.89
CA VAL A 260 -16.59 23.31 -8.48
C VAL A 260 -18.05 23.01 -8.16
N GLU A 261 -18.53 23.47 -7.00
CA GLU A 261 -19.93 23.32 -6.60
C GLU A 261 -20.80 24.31 -7.37
N THR A 262 -21.79 23.77 -8.08
CA THR A 262 -22.83 24.55 -8.79
C THR A 262 -24.21 24.13 -8.33
N PRO A 263 -25.28 24.87 -8.64
CA PRO A 263 -26.65 24.49 -8.30
C PRO A 263 -27.06 23.11 -8.87
N GLU A 264 -26.49 22.71 -9.99
CA GLU A 264 -26.76 21.43 -10.67
C GLU A 264 -25.95 20.26 -10.11
N GLY A 265 -24.90 20.52 -9.30
CA GLY A 265 -23.95 19.57 -8.77
C GLY A 265 -22.53 20.01 -8.96
N ARG A 266 -21.55 19.13 -8.67
CA ARG A 266 -20.13 19.45 -8.87
C ARG A 266 -19.76 19.30 -10.35
N VAL A 267 -19.09 20.31 -10.90
CA VAL A 267 -18.50 20.29 -12.24
C VAL A 267 -17.01 20.01 -12.14
N ALA A 268 -16.53 19.01 -12.88
CA ALA A 268 -15.16 18.53 -12.85
C ALA A 268 -14.29 19.15 -13.95
N TYR A 269 -13.07 19.53 -13.57
CA TYR A 269 -12.00 19.98 -14.46
C TYR A 269 -10.74 19.14 -14.20
N GLY A 270 -10.14 18.57 -15.25
CA GLY A 270 -8.96 17.73 -15.12
C GLY A 270 -8.32 17.31 -16.45
N PRO A 271 -7.01 16.99 -16.46
CA PRO A 271 -6.06 17.24 -15.37
C PRO A 271 -5.67 18.73 -15.27
N VAL A 272 -5.75 19.31 -14.09
CA VAL A 272 -5.42 20.72 -13.85
C VAL A 272 -3.98 20.83 -13.34
N THR A 273 -3.22 21.77 -13.92
CA THR A 273 -1.89 22.20 -13.45
C THR A 273 -1.96 23.64 -12.99
N ALA A 274 -0.99 24.09 -12.17
CA ALA A 274 -1.03 25.45 -11.59
C ALA A 274 -1.01 26.58 -12.65
N ASP A 275 -0.35 26.37 -13.77
CA ASP A 275 -0.21 27.33 -14.87
C ASP A 275 -1.51 27.54 -15.67
N VAL A 276 -2.41 26.56 -15.72
CA VAL A 276 -3.70 26.70 -16.44
C VAL A 276 -4.80 27.34 -15.58
N VAL A 277 -4.59 27.47 -14.26
CA VAL A 277 -5.59 28.01 -13.33
C VAL A 277 -6.11 29.42 -13.73
N PRO A 278 -5.26 30.40 -14.11
CA PRO A 278 -5.75 31.72 -14.53
C PRO A 278 -6.73 31.63 -15.70
N GLY A 279 -6.41 30.82 -16.73
CA GLY A 279 -7.26 30.60 -17.91
C GLY A 279 -8.58 29.91 -17.60
N LEU A 280 -8.59 28.96 -16.64
CA LEU A 280 -9.81 28.32 -16.17
C LEU A 280 -10.75 29.30 -15.49
N ILE A 281 -10.22 30.20 -14.65
CA ILE A 281 -11.02 31.25 -14.00
C ILE A 281 -11.57 32.23 -15.04
N ASP A 282 -10.77 32.60 -16.05
CA ASP A 282 -11.22 33.47 -17.15
C ASP A 282 -12.33 32.83 -17.99
N ALA A 283 -12.31 31.49 -18.13
CA ALA A 283 -13.35 30.72 -18.80
C ALA A 283 -14.61 30.50 -17.95
N GLY A 284 -14.69 31.09 -16.76
CA GLY A 284 -15.84 30.99 -15.88
C GLY A 284 -15.93 29.66 -15.12
N MET A 285 -14.81 29.02 -14.80
CA MET A 285 -14.76 27.76 -14.07
C MET A 285 -15.60 27.81 -12.77
N LEU A 286 -15.55 28.92 -12.02
CA LEU A 286 -16.28 29.08 -10.76
C LEU A 286 -17.82 29.05 -10.91
N GLN A 287 -18.33 29.15 -12.13
CA GLN A 287 -19.75 29.03 -12.48
C GLN A 287 -20.03 27.76 -13.32
N GLY A 288 -19.10 26.84 -13.39
CA GLY A 288 -19.24 25.64 -14.23
C GLY A 288 -19.01 25.88 -15.72
N GLY A 289 -18.26 26.95 -16.09
CA GLY A 289 -18.01 27.36 -17.47
C GLY A 289 -17.30 26.32 -18.31
N SER A 290 -17.54 26.36 -19.62
CA SER A 290 -16.95 25.41 -20.57
C SER A 290 -15.48 25.68 -20.81
N HIS A 291 -14.65 24.63 -20.78
CA HIS A 291 -13.23 24.66 -21.10
C HIS A 291 -12.80 23.31 -21.67
N ALA A 292 -11.64 23.20 -22.33
CA ALA A 292 -11.12 21.95 -22.85
C ALA A 292 -10.89 20.88 -21.76
N LEU A 293 -10.63 21.32 -20.52
CA LEU A 293 -10.46 20.44 -19.35
C LEU A 293 -11.77 20.19 -18.58
N CYS A 294 -12.92 20.72 -19.04
CA CYS A 294 -14.22 20.52 -18.39
C CYS A 294 -14.82 19.16 -18.78
N HIS A 295 -15.13 18.34 -17.80
CA HIS A 295 -15.78 17.03 -17.97
C HIS A 295 -17.28 17.05 -17.66
N GLY A 296 -17.86 18.22 -17.37
CA GLY A 296 -19.26 18.37 -16.95
C GLY A 296 -19.48 17.93 -15.50
N LEU A 297 -20.70 17.50 -15.19
CA LEU A 297 -21.05 17.03 -13.84
C LEU A 297 -20.20 15.81 -13.47
N THR A 298 -19.53 15.87 -12.34
CA THR A 298 -18.60 14.82 -11.87
C THR A 298 -19.29 13.45 -11.81
N GLU A 299 -20.51 13.39 -11.25
CA GLU A 299 -21.23 12.12 -11.11
C GLU A 299 -21.72 11.56 -12.46
N ALA A 300 -21.76 12.37 -13.52
CA ALA A 300 -22.12 11.95 -14.87
C ALA A 300 -20.91 11.43 -15.68
N ILE A 301 -19.69 11.58 -15.20
CA ILE A 301 -18.51 11.00 -15.85
C ILE A 301 -18.69 9.48 -15.92
N ALA A 302 -18.68 8.91 -17.13
CA ALA A 302 -19.03 7.50 -17.36
C ALA A 302 -18.26 6.50 -16.48
N TYR A 303 -17.01 6.82 -16.16
CA TYR A 303 -16.20 6.00 -15.26
C TYR A 303 -16.76 5.95 -13.83
N LEU A 304 -17.35 7.02 -13.31
CA LEU A 304 -18.00 7.07 -12.01
C LEU A 304 -19.44 6.55 -12.08
N ALA A 305 -20.21 7.02 -13.07
CA ALA A 305 -21.64 6.70 -13.20
C ALA A 305 -21.92 5.19 -13.34
N ARG A 306 -20.95 4.42 -13.86
CA ARG A 306 -21.07 2.96 -14.04
C ARG A 306 -20.63 2.16 -12.81
N GLN A 307 -20.09 2.80 -11.76
CA GLN A 307 -19.65 2.13 -10.53
C GLN A 307 -20.82 1.89 -9.56
N GLU A 308 -20.60 0.98 -8.61
CA GLU A 308 -21.46 0.69 -7.47
C GLU A 308 -20.68 1.00 -6.20
N ARG A 309 -20.51 2.30 -5.93
CA ARG A 309 -19.67 2.77 -4.82
C ARG A 309 -20.40 2.61 -3.49
N LEU A 310 -20.07 1.56 -2.77
CA LEU A 310 -20.58 1.26 -1.43
C LEU A 310 -19.59 1.67 -0.34
N THR A 311 -18.40 1.07 -0.35
CA THR A 311 -17.34 1.35 0.63
C THR A 311 -16.65 2.68 0.33
N PHE A 312 -16.50 3.02 -0.95
CA PHE A 312 -15.88 4.27 -1.43
C PHE A 312 -16.88 5.40 -1.72
N ALA A 313 -18.12 5.30 -1.25
CA ALA A 313 -19.16 6.29 -1.55
C ALA A 313 -18.77 7.72 -1.17
N ARG A 314 -18.02 7.92 -0.09
CA ARG A 314 -17.58 9.24 0.42
C ARG A 314 -16.19 9.64 -0.03
N VAL A 315 -15.36 8.69 -0.47
CA VAL A 315 -13.98 8.97 -0.92
C VAL A 315 -14.00 9.93 -2.11
N GLY A 316 -13.34 11.06 -1.95
CA GLY A 316 -13.34 12.16 -2.92
C GLY A 316 -14.56 13.11 -2.82
N VAL A 317 -15.55 12.77 -2.01
CA VAL A 317 -16.74 13.62 -1.80
C VAL A 317 -16.56 14.57 -0.63
N ILE A 318 -16.06 14.05 0.50
CA ILE A 318 -15.94 14.78 1.77
C ILE A 318 -14.54 15.33 2.01
N ASP A 319 -14.42 16.29 2.92
CA ASP A 319 -13.15 16.59 3.59
C ASP A 319 -12.85 15.43 4.57
N PRO A 320 -11.76 14.66 4.36
CA PRO A 320 -11.47 13.44 5.11
C PRO A 320 -11.22 13.66 6.60
N LEU A 321 -10.91 14.89 7.02
CA LEU A 321 -10.67 15.21 8.43
C LEU A 321 -11.84 15.98 9.09
N ASN A 322 -12.94 16.22 8.37
CA ASN A 322 -14.10 16.91 8.89
C ASN A 322 -15.17 15.92 9.39
N LEU A 323 -15.31 15.81 10.72
CA LEU A 323 -16.30 14.94 11.36
C LEU A 323 -17.77 15.27 10.99
N SER A 324 -18.06 16.56 10.85
CA SER A 324 -19.42 17.01 10.48
C SER A 324 -19.74 16.65 9.04
N ASP A 325 -18.77 16.75 8.14
CA ASP A 325 -18.93 16.36 6.74
C ASP A 325 -19.12 14.84 6.61
N TYR A 326 -18.33 14.04 7.34
CA TYR A 326 -18.53 12.60 7.44
C TYR A 326 -19.95 12.24 7.93
N ALA A 327 -20.41 12.86 9.00
CA ALA A 327 -21.75 12.63 9.55
C ALA A 327 -22.87 13.05 8.58
N ALA A 328 -22.72 14.20 7.90
CA ALA A 328 -23.68 14.69 6.91
C ALA A 328 -23.86 13.74 5.72
N HIS A 329 -22.81 12.97 5.41
CA HIS A 329 -22.83 11.95 4.34
C HIS A 329 -23.07 10.53 4.88
N GLY A 330 -23.78 10.39 6.00
CA GLY A 330 -24.25 9.12 6.55
C GLY A 330 -23.22 8.34 7.36
N GLY A 331 -22.11 8.97 7.75
CA GLY A 331 -21.15 8.41 8.68
C GLY A 331 -21.72 8.26 10.09
N TRP A 332 -21.09 7.42 10.89
CA TRP A 332 -21.42 7.05 12.28
C TRP A 332 -22.71 6.25 12.48
N GLN A 333 -23.61 6.16 11.49
CA GLN A 333 -24.89 5.44 11.61
C GLN A 333 -24.70 3.96 11.95
N GLY A 334 -23.69 3.31 11.41
CA GLY A 334 -23.36 1.92 11.71
C GLY A 334 -22.90 1.74 13.17
N LEU A 335 -22.04 2.63 13.65
CA LEU A 335 -21.52 2.61 15.03
C LEU A 335 -22.62 2.97 16.03
N GLU A 336 -23.46 3.98 15.75
CA GLU A 336 -24.60 4.34 16.61
C GLU A 336 -25.58 3.17 16.76
N ARG A 337 -25.84 2.43 15.67
CA ARG A 337 -26.65 1.20 15.75
C ARG A 337 -25.93 0.13 16.58
N ALA A 338 -24.66 -0.14 16.30
CA ALA A 338 -23.86 -1.14 16.99
C ALA A 338 -23.73 -0.84 18.50
N ALA A 339 -23.63 0.43 18.88
CA ALA A 339 -23.54 0.85 20.27
C ALA A 339 -24.75 0.40 21.12
N ARG A 340 -25.92 0.25 20.47
CA ARG A 340 -27.20 -0.19 21.10
C ARG A 340 -27.46 -1.69 20.96
N MET A 341 -26.62 -2.42 20.22
CA MET A 341 -26.78 -3.85 19.98
C MET A 341 -26.01 -4.69 20.99
N GLU A 342 -26.51 -5.90 21.23
CA GLU A 342 -25.74 -6.93 21.91
C GLU A 342 -24.58 -7.39 21.03
N PRO A 343 -23.38 -7.66 21.59
CA PRO A 343 -22.19 -8.06 20.82
C PRO A 343 -22.44 -9.23 19.87
N ALA A 344 -23.17 -10.25 20.31
CA ALA A 344 -23.49 -11.41 19.50
C ALA A 344 -24.37 -11.06 18.26
N ALA A 345 -25.24 -10.06 18.39
CA ALA A 345 -26.08 -9.60 17.28
C ALA A 345 -25.26 -8.86 16.22
N ILE A 346 -24.23 -8.09 16.64
CA ILE A 346 -23.30 -7.44 15.70
C ILE A 346 -22.51 -8.51 14.90
N VAL A 347 -21.99 -9.53 15.58
CA VAL A 347 -21.29 -10.65 14.94
C VAL A 347 -22.20 -11.36 13.95
N GLN A 348 -23.47 -11.60 14.33
CA GLN A 348 -24.46 -12.28 13.48
C GLN A 348 -24.77 -11.45 12.22
N GLU A 349 -24.97 -10.14 12.34
CA GLU A 349 -25.23 -9.24 11.21
C GLU A 349 -24.08 -9.30 10.17
N VAL A 350 -22.82 -9.27 10.64
CA VAL A 350 -21.63 -9.40 9.77
C VAL A 350 -21.54 -10.81 9.15
N LEU A 351 -21.92 -11.85 9.89
CA LEU A 351 -21.96 -13.21 9.36
C LEU A 351 -23.02 -13.35 8.27
N ASP A 352 -24.23 -12.85 8.53
CA ASP A 352 -25.37 -12.92 7.61
C ASP A 352 -25.13 -12.08 6.34
N SER A 353 -24.35 -11.00 6.42
CA SER A 353 -23.98 -10.20 5.23
C SER A 353 -23.21 -10.98 4.18
N GLY A 354 -22.55 -12.08 4.57
CA GLY A 354 -21.66 -12.83 3.70
C GLY A 354 -20.35 -12.11 3.37
N LEU A 355 -19.97 -11.07 4.14
CA LEU A 355 -18.72 -10.34 3.95
C LEU A 355 -17.51 -11.28 4.08
N ARG A 356 -16.72 -11.33 3.03
CA ARG A 356 -15.43 -12.04 2.99
C ARG A 356 -14.29 -11.03 3.05
N GLY A 357 -13.13 -11.46 3.56
CA GLY A 357 -11.91 -10.63 3.61
C GLY A 357 -11.55 -10.06 2.24
N ARG A 358 -11.26 -8.76 2.19
CA ARG A 358 -10.89 -8.01 0.96
C ARG A 358 -9.37 -7.91 0.74
N GLY A 359 -8.56 -8.41 1.67
CA GLY A 359 -7.10 -8.47 1.53
C GLY A 359 -6.57 -9.72 0.80
N GLY A 360 -7.34 -10.31 -0.11
CA GLY A 360 -6.93 -11.39 -1.01
C GLY A 360 -7.31 -12.82 -0.56
N ALA A 361 -7.27 -13.14 0.73
CA ALA A 361 -7.55 -14.50 1.22
C ALA A 361 -9.05 -14.89 1.21
N ALA A 362 -9.96 -13.96 1.06
CA ALA A 362 -11.41 -14.15 0.94
C ALA A 362 -12.06 -15.01 2.03
N PHE A 363 -11.47 -15.09 3.24
CA PHE A 363 -12.06 -15.80 4.37
C PHE A 363 -13.25 -15.04 4.95
N PRO A 364 -14.38 -15.69 5.34
CA PRO A 364 -15.56 -15.01 5.88
C PRO A 364 -15.24 -14.23 7.16
N ALA A 365 -15.47 -12.91 7.15
CA ALA A 365 -15.14 -12.02 8.26
C ALA A 365 -15.92 -12.36 9.53
N GLY A 366 -17.22 -12.63 9.41
CA GLY A 366 -18.09 -12.98 10.54
C GLY A 366 -17.64 -14.27 11.27
N ILE A 367 -17.05 -15.25 10.57
CA ILE A 367 -16.51 -16.46 11.21
C ILE A 367 -15.28 -16.12 12.06
N LYS A 368 -14.36 -15.28 11.56
CA LYS A 368 -13.22 -14.78 12.37
C LYS A 368 -13.72 -14.08 13.63
N TRP A 369 -14.68 -13.17 13.49
CA TRP A 369 -15.24 -12.42 14.62
C TRP A 369 -15.91 -13.33 15.65
N LYS A 370 -16.73 -14.28 15.19
CA LYS A 370 -17.38 -15.28 16.06
C LYS A 370 -16.35 -16.10 16.85
N THR A 371 -15.25 -16.49 16.21
CA THR A 371 -14.18 -17.25 16.88
C THR A 371 -13.50 -16.40 17.97
N VAL A 372 -13.16 -15.15 17.67
CA VAL A 372 -12.54 -14.24 18.65
C VAL A 372 -13.51 -13.88 19.77
N ALA A 373 -14.80 -13.64 19.45
CA ALA A 373 -15.82 -13.35 20.45
C ALA A 373 -15.95 -14.51 21.47
N ALA A 374 -15.92 -15.75 21.01
CA ALA A 374 -16.03 -16.95 21.84
C ALA A 374 -14.72 -17.28 22.60
N ALA A 375 -13.56 -16.80 22.16
CA ALA A 375 -12.29 -17.07 22.79
C ALA A 375 -12.20 -16.42 24.18
N ALA A 376 -11.74 -17.20 25.18
CA ALA A 376 -11.52 -16.69 26.54
C ALA A 376 -10.23 -15.84 26.59
N GLY A 377 -10.24 -14.82 27.43
CA GLY A 377 -9.05 -13.99 27.69
C GLY A 377 -9.42 -12.65 28.31
N PRO A 378 -8.52 -12.08 29.14
CA PRO A 378 -8.79 -10.79 29.81
C PRO A 378 -8.70 -9.61 28.83
N GLN A 379 -8.04 -9.76 27.70
CA GLN A 379 -7.84 -8.76 26.65
C GLN A 379 -7.98 -9.42 25.28
N LYS A 380 -8.62 -8.72 24.36
CA LYS A 380 -8.71 -9.03 22.93
C LYS A 380 -8.29 -7.83 22.13
N TYR A 381 -7.85 -8.06 20.89
CA TYR A 381 -7.34 -7.00 20.01
C TYR A 381 -8.04 -7.01 18.65
N ILE A 382 -8.14 -5.81 18.05
CA ILE A 382 -8.41 -5.65 16.63
C ILE A 382 -7.12 -5.18 15.96
N ALA A 383 -6.59 -5.95 15.02
CA ALA A 383 -5.44 -5.57 14.21
C ALA A 383 -5.90 -5.35 12.76
N CYS A 384 -5.84 -4.11 12.32
CA CYS A 384 -6.08 -3.76 10.92
C CYS A 384 -4.78 -3.96 10.15
N ASN A 385 -4.82 -4.81 9.14
CA ASN A 385 -3.74 -4.98 8.18
C ASN A 385 -3.88 -3.91 7.09
N ALA A 386 -3.04 -2.87 7.18
CA ALA A 386 -2.90 -1.79 6.22
C ALA A 386 -1.51 -1.80 5.57
N ASP A 387 -0.87 -2.98 5.52
CA ASP A 387 0.38 -3.22 4.80
C ASP A 387 0.08 -3.58 3.33
N GLU A 388 -0.49 -2.64 2.59
CA GLU A 388 -0.86 -2.76 1.17
C GLU A 388 0.39 -2.78 0.29
N GLY A 389 1.09 -3.92 0.26
CA GLY A 389 2.36 -4.08 -0.46
C GLY A 389 2.22 -4.59 -1.90
N ASP A 390 1.05 -5.06 -2.30
CA ASP A 390 0.81 -5.65 -3.61
C ASP A 390 0.95 -4.61 -4.74
N SER A 391 1.81 -4.90 -5.72
CA SER A 391 1.86 -4.12 -6.96
C SER A 391 0.50 -4.12 -7.65
N GLY A 392 0.06 -2.96 -8.10
CA GLY A 392 -1.26 -2.77 -8.70
C GLY A 392 -2.35 -2.39 -7.69
N THR A 393 -2.05 -2.37 -6.35
CA THR A 393 -3.04 -1.99 -5.34
C THR A 393 -2.74 -0.64 -4.69
N PHE A 394 -3.81 0.09 -4.36
CA PHE A 394 -3.79 1.40 -3.71
C PHE A 394 -5.16 1.79 -3.12
N ALA A 395 -6.09 0.84 -3.00
CA ALA A 395 -7.43 1.08 -2.48
C ALA A 395 -7.42 1.36 -0.97
N ASP A 396 -6.60 0.62 -0.21
CA ASP A 396 -6.44 0.84 1.22
C ASP A 396 -5.90 2.26 1.48
N ARG A 397 -4.88 2.69 0.72
CA ARG A 397 -4.31 4.03 0.79
C ARG A 397 -5.35 5.11 0.48
N LEU A 398 -6.08 4.99 -0.65
CA LEU A 398 -7.12 5.95 -1.04
C LEU A 398 -8.21 6.08 0.04
N LEU A 399 -8.58 4.98 0.67
CA LEU A 399 -9.59 5.01 1.73
C LEU A 399 -9.03 5.66 3.00
N MET A 400 -7.82 5.29 3.43
CA MET A 400 -7.18 5.86 4.63
C MET A 400 -6.93 7.37 4.51
N GLU A 401 -6.67 7.86 3.28
CA GLU A 401 -6.43 9.27 3.00
C GLU A 401 -7.71 10.04 2.67
N GLY A 402 -8.74 9.39 2.11
CA GLY A 402 -9.95 10.05 1.59
C GLY A 402 -11.22 9.87 2.44
N ASP A 403 -11.31 8.83 3.28
CA ASP A 403 -12.41 8.57 4.23
C ASP A 403 -11.93 7.75 5.44
N PRO A 404 -10.98 8.26 6.25
CA PRO A 404 -10.40 7.52 7.37
C PRO A 404 -11.43 7.15 8.45
N TYR A 405 -12.49 7.94 8.60
CA TYR A 405 -13.51 7.69 9.62
C TYR A 405 -14.31 6.42 9.35
N THR A 406 -14.49 6.02 8.10
CA THR A 406 -15.10 4.73 7.76
C THR A 406 -14.30 3.55 8.32
N LEU A 407 -12.97 3.59 8.26
CA LEU A 407 -12.10 2.57 8.87
C LEU A 407 -12.19 2.63 10.40
N ILE A 408 -12.14 3.82 10.98
CA ILE A 408 -12.22 4.03 12.43
C ILE A 408 -13.56 3.50 12.96
N GLU A 409 -14.67 3.82 12.31
CA GLU A 409 -16.01 3.33 12.63
C GLU A 409 -16.07 1.80 12.56
N GLY A 410 -15.55 1.19 11.49
CA GLY A 410 -15.52 -0.25 11.32
C GLY A 410 -14.69 -0.99 12.38
N MET A 411 -13.56 -0.42 12.78
CA MET A 411 -12.72 -0.98 13.85
C MET A 411 -13.40 -0.86 15.22
N ALA A 412 -14.07 0.26 15.51
CA ALA A 412 -14.84 0.43 16.75
C ALA A 412 -15.99 -0.58 16.83
N ILE A 413 -16.74 -0.78 15.75
CA ILE A 413 -17.79 -1.80 15.64
C ILE A 413 -17.22 -3.21 15.90
N ALA A 414 -16.06 -3.54 15.30
CA ALA A 414 -15.39 -4.81 15.53
C ALA A 414 -15.00 -4.99 17.00
N GLY A 415 -14.49 -3.93 17.65
CA GLY A 415 -14.18 -3.90 19.07
C GLY A 415 -15.41 -4.21 19.93
N LEU A 416 -16.52 -3.52 19.68
CA LEU A 416 -17.80 -3.75 20.36
C LEU A 416 -18.32 -5.18 20.16
N ALA A 417 -18.16 -5.73 18.96
CA ALA A 417 -18.65 -7.06 18.59
C ALA A 417 -17.92 -8.20 19.33
N VAL A 418 -16.60 -8.09 19.52
CA VAL A 418 -15.81 -9.19 20.09
C VAL A 418 -15.35 -8.94 21.53
N GLY A 419 -15.61 -7.74 22.08
CA GLY A 419 -15.17 -7.33 23.40
C GLY A 419 -13.68 -6.95 23.45
N ALA A 420 -13.13 -6.43 22.35
CA ALA A 420 -11.79 -5.85 22.33
C ALA A 420 -11.83 -4.38 22.75
N THR A 421 -10.81 -3.94 23.49
CA THR A 421 -10.70 -2.54 23.95
C THR A 421 -9.56 -1.79 23.25
N GLN A 422 -8.80 -2.47 22.40
CA GLN A 422 -7.64 -1.91 21.70
C GLN A 422 -7.66 -2.30 20.22
N GLY A 423 -7.47 -1.31 19.35
CA GLY A 423 -7.30 -1.44 17.93
C GLY A 423 -5.94 -0.91 17.48
N LEU A 424 -5.25 -1.66 16.62
CA LEU A 424 -3.98 -1.25 16.03
C LEU A 424 -4.12 -1.26 14.51
N VAL A 425 -3.75 -0.14 13.87
CA VAL A 425 -3.68 -0.04 12.41
C VAL A 425 -2.22 -0.15 12.02
N TYR A 426 -1.82 -1.27 11.43
CA TYR A 426 -0.46 -1.48 10.95
C TYR A 426 -0.34 -0.98 9.53
N VAL A 427 0.31 0.17 9.37
CA VAL A 427 0.46 0.86 8.08
C VAL A 427 1.91 0.78 7.63
N ARG A 428 2.13 0.43 6.38
CA ARG A 428 3.48 0.41 5.78
C ARG A 428 4.16 1.78 5.80
N SER A 429 5.49 1.78 5.96
CA SER A 429 6.30 3.02 6.03
C SER A 429 6.24 3.88 4.78
N GLU A 430 5.93 3.27 3.64
CA GLU A 430 5.86 3.92 2.32
C GLU A 430 4.58 4.75 2.11
N TYR A 431 3.68 4.78 3.12
CA TYR A 431 2.45 5.57 3.10
C TYR A 431 2.44 6.67 4.19
N PRO A 432 3.40 7.63 4.15
CA PRO A 432 3.52 8.65 5.20
C PRO A 432 2.27 9.54 5.31
N HIS A 433 1.60 9.85 4.19
CA HIS A 433 0.38 10.66 4.18
C HIS A 433 -0.81 9.92 4.84
N ALA A 434 -0.98 8.63 4.57
CA ALA A 434 -2.01 7.82 5.21
C ALA A 434 -1.78 7.70 6.73
N ILE A 435 -0.52 7.50 7.16
CA ILE A 435 -0.14 7.48 8.58
C ILE A 435 -0.53 8.80 9.27
N ALA A 436 -0.19 9.94 8.66
CA ALA A 436 -0.49 11.26 9.20
C ALA A 436 -2.00 11.50 9.28
N THR A 437 -2.74 11.21 8.20
CA THR A 437 -4.19 11.37 8.13
C THR A 437 -4.91 10.51 9.17
N LEU A 438 -4.52 9.24 9.32
CA LEU A 438 -5.12 8.35 10.31
C LEU A 438 -4.85 8.80 11.75
N ARG A 439 -3.63 9.23 12.07
CA ARG A 439 -3.30 9.73 13.41
C ARG A 439 -4.15 10.93 13.79
N GLU A 440 -4.31 11.88 12.88
CA GLU A 440 -5.15 13.05 13.07
C GLU A 440 -6.63 12.68 13.19
N ALA A 441 -7.14 11.80 12.31
CA ALA A 441 -8.53 11.36 12.34
C ALA A 441 -8.88 10.61 13.64
N ILE A 442 -7.98 9.75 14.15
CA ILE A 442 -8.14 9.05 15.42
C ILE A 442 -8.22 10.05 16.57
N ALA A 443 -7.31 11.03 16.62
CA ALA A 443 -7.30 12.05 17.67
C ALA A 443 -8.61 12.87 17.68
N ARG A 444 -9.11 13.27 16.49
CA ARG A 444 -10.39 13.98 16.35
C ARG A 444 -11.58 13.09 16.77
N ALA A 445 -11.59 11.82 16.40
CA ALA A 445 -12.64 10.88 16.79
C ALA A 445 -12.67 10.63 18.31
N GLU A 446 -11.49 10.52 18.96
CA GLU A 446 -11.40 10.43 20.42
C GLU A 446 -11.91 11.71 21.10
N ALA A 447 -11.49 12.88 20.65
CA ALA A 447 -11.93 14.15 21.19
C ALA A 447 -13.45 14.37 21.08
N ALA A 448 -14.08 13.82 20.02
CA ALA A 448 -15.52 13.89 19.78
C ALA A 448 -16.33 12.76 20.47
N GLY A 449 -15.68 11.82 21.19
CA GLY A 449 -16.34 10.72 21.90
C GLY A 449 -16.77 9.54 21.03
N TRP A 450 -16.32 9.47 19.78
CA TRP A 450 -16.53 8.30 18.90
C TRP A 450 -15.61 7.12 19.26
N LEU A 451 -14.51 7.42 19.95
CA LEU A 451 -13.55 6.46 20.51
C LEU A 451 -13.32 6.77 22.00
N GLY A 452 -12.47 5.98 22.66
CA GLY A 452 -12.06 6.21 24.03
C GLY A 452 -12.75 5.32 25.04
N ARG A 453 -13.04 5.85 26.23
CA ARG A 453 -13.59 5.07 27.35
C ARG A 453 -15.06 4.69 27.19
N ASP A 454 -15.79 5.45 26.42
CA ASP A 454 -17.23 5.29 26.18
C ASP A 454 -17.55 5.54 24.70
N VAL A 455 -17.39 4.51 23.89
CA VAL A 455 -17.58 4.60 22.44
C VAL A 455 -19.03 4.92 22.12
N ALA A 456 -19.30 6.09 21.55
CA ALA A 456 -20.63 6.53 21.12
C ALA A 456 -21.71 6.35 22.21
N GLY A 457 -21.38 6.51 23.49
CA GLY A 457 -22.32 6.33 24.61
C GLY A 457 -22.71 4.88 24.90
N SER A 458 -21.95 3.90 24.47
CA SER A 458 -22.24 2.46 24.65
C SER A 458 -21.87 1.91 26.03
N GLY A 459 -21.18 2.67 26.86
CA GLY A 459 -20.59 2.19 28.12
C GLY A 459 -19.37 1.27 27.94
N ARG A 460 -18.88 1.11 26.70
CA ARG A 460 -17.77 0.21 26.32
C ARG A 460 -16.59 1.01 25.79
N ALA A 461 -15.38 0.64 26.18
CA ALA A 461 -14.16 1.32 25.76
C ALA A 461 -13.57 0.71 24.48
N PHE A 462 -13.03 1.58 23.61
CA PHE A 462 -12.19 1.17 22.50
C PHE A 462 -11.23 2.31 22.11
N HIS A 463 -9.94 2.02 22.13
CA HIS A 463 -8.88 2.94 21.76
C HIS A 463 -8.17 2.45 20.51
N MET A 464 -7.67 3.38 19.72
CA MET A 464 -6.94 3.06 18.49
C MET A 464 -5.57 3.71 18.47
N GLU A 465 -4.62 3.05 17.83
CA GLU A 465 -3.32 3.64 17.50
C GLU A 465 -2.81 3.14 16.13
N VAL A 466 -2.00 3.98 15.47
CA VAL A 466 -1.29 3.62 14.25
C VAL A 466 0.08 3.07 14.61
N ARG A 467 0.43 1.92 14.02
CA ARG A 467 1.76 1.30 14.06
C ARG A 467 2.41 1.39 12.68
N LYS A 468 3.55 2.07 12.61
CA LYS A 468 4.31 2.24 11.37
C LYS A 468 5.13 0.98 11.11
N GLY A 469 4.96 0.36 9.94
CA GLY A 469 5.83 -0.70 9.43
C GLY A 469 7.23 -0.21 9.13
N ALA A 470 8.10 -1.10 8.67
CA ALA A 470 9.49 -0.76 8.39
C ALA A 470 10.01 -1.32 7.04
N GLY A 471 9.15 -1.35 6.02
CA GLY A 471 9.54 -1.64 4.63
C GLY A 471 9.68 -3.12 4.28
N SER A 472 8.99 -4.03 4.96
CA SER A 472 9.03 -5.47 4.66
C SER A 472 7.66 -5.97 4.17
N TYR A 473 7.56 -6.36 2.90
CA TYR A 473 6.33 -6.87 2.27
C TYR A 473 5.73 -8.08 3.01
N VAL A 474 6.58 -8.98 3.53
CA VAL A 474 6.08 -10.17 4.25
C VAL A 474 5.28 -9.80 5.50
N CYS A 475 5.38 -8.57 6.02
CA CYS A 475 4.56 -8.08 7.14
C CYS A 475 3.09 -7.86 6.75
N GLY A 476 2.72 -7.97 5.47
CA GLY A 476 1.35 -8.13 5.01
C GLY A 476 0.75 -9.53 5.35
N GLU A 477 1.59 -10.54 5.63
CA GLU A 477 1.11 -11.81 6.19
C GLU A 477 0.69 -11.61 7.66
N GLU A 478 -0.49 -12.13 8.02
CA GLU A 478 -1.14 -11.82 9.31
C GLU A 478 -0.26 -12.07 10.54
N THR A 479 0.57 -13.11 10.55
CA THR A 479 1.40 -13.45 11.71
C THR A 479 2.75 -12.74 11.70
N ALA A 480 3.33 -12.47 10.53
CA ALA A 480 4.51 -11.63 10.38
C ALA A 480 4.21 -10.18 10.80
N MET A 481 3.02 -9.67 10.45
CA MET A 481 2.53 -8.39 10.96
C MET A 481 2.47 -8.35 12.49
N LEU A 482 1.96 -9.41 13.12
CA LEU A 482 1.91 -9.49 14.59
C LEU A 482 3.29 -9.46 15.22
N GLU A 483 4.27 -10.19 14.65
CA GLU A 483 5.66 -10.15 15.11
C GLU A 483 6.23 -8.72 15.01
N SER A 484 5.95 -8.02 13.92
CA SER A 484 6.37 -6.63 13.73
C SER A 484 5.74 -5.69 14.79
N ILE A 485 4.44 -5.77 15.01
CA ILE A 485 3.75 -4.99 16.06
C ILE A 485 4.34 -5.28 17.45
N GLU A 486 4.76 -6.53 17.70
CA GLU A 486 5.40 -6.95 18.94
C GLU A 486 6.88 -6.53 19.06
N GLY A 487 7.41 -5.80 18.06
CA GLY A 487 8.79 -5.28 18.06
C GLY A 487 9.84 -6.31 17.65
N ARG A 488 9.45 -7.35 16.89
CA ARG A 488 10.32 -8.43 16.44
C ARG A 488 10.46 -8.43 14.92
N ARG A 489 11.36 -9.28 14.40
CA ARG A 489 11.42 -9.53 12.95
C ARG A 489 10.12 -10.13 12.47
N GLY A 490 9.62 -9.68 11.32
CA GLY A 490 8.38 -10.14 10.69
C GLY A 490 8.45 -11.59 10.19
N ILE A 491 8.57 -12.54 11.08
CA ILE A 491 8.68 -13.97 10.77
C ILE A 491 7.32 -14.64 10.92
N VAL A 492 6.89 -15.37 9.90
CA VAL A 492 5.62 -16.13 9.90
C VAL A 492 5.57 -17.15 11.06
N ARG A 493 4.46 -17.17 11.79
CA ARG A 493 4.20 -18.15 12.85
C ARG A 493 3.64 -19.46 12.28
N ALA A 494 3.98 -20.59 12.90
CA ALA A 494 3.29 -21.83 12.60
C ALA A 494 1.83 -21.77 13.08
N LYS A 495 0.93 -22.35 12.31
CA LYS A 495 -0.50 -22.47 12.63
C LYS A 495 -0.85 -23.97 12.71
N PRO A 496 -1.58 -24.47 13.71
CA PRO A 496 -2.15 -23.79 14.88
C PRO A 496 -1.12 -23.35 15.94
N PRO A 497 -1.45 -22.40 16.86
CA PRO A 497 -2.75 -21.77 17.01
C PRO A 497 -3.00 -20.66 15.97
N LEU A 498 -4.28 -20.47 15.63
CA LEU A 498 -4.69 -19.35 14.79
C LEU A 498 -4.67 -18.03 15.60
N PRO A 499 -4.40 -16.86 14.97
CA PRO A 499 -4.44 -15.57 15.64
C PRO A 499 -5.76 -15.25 16.36
N ALA A 500 -6.87 -15.80 15.89
CA ALA A 500 -8.16 -15.69 16.56
C ALA A 500 -8.17 -16.29 18.00
N ILE A 501 -7.24 -17.18 18.30
CA ILE A 501 -7.07 -17.80 19.62
C ILE A 501 -5.85 -17.24 20.33
N ALA A 502 -4.71 -17.13 19.64
CA ALA A 502 -3.43 -16.66 20.18
C ALA A 502 -2.70 -15.79 19.13
N GLY A 503 -3.16 -14.55 19.00
CA GLY A 503 -2.62 -13.55 18.10
C GLY A 503 -1.62 -12.61 18.80
N LEU A 504 -1.93 -11.33 18.86
CA LEU A 504 -1.09 -10.28 19.42
C LEU A 504 -0.86 -10.52 20.91
N TRP A 505 0.41 -10.56 21.34
CA TRP A 505 0.84 -10.92 22.70
C TRP A 505 0.17 -12.19 23.25
N SER A 506 -0.01 -13.19 22.36
CA SER A 506 -0.70 -14.45 22.66
C SER A 506 -2.15 -14.26 23.13
N ARG A 507 -2.82 -13.19 22.72
CA ARG A 507 -4.23 -12.89 23.03
C ARG A 507 -5.10 -13.09 21.78
N PRO A 508 -6.39 -13.39 21.95
CA PRO A 508 -7.33 -13.48 20.84
C PRO A 508 -7.34 -12.17 20.02
N THR A 509 -7.12 -12.26 18.72
CA THR A 509 -6.99 -11.09 17.85
C THR A 509 -7.80 -11.26 16.57
N VAL A 510 -8.67 -10.29 16.28
CA VAL A 510 -9.26 -10.14 14.94
C VAL A 510 -8.23 -9.48 14.04
N ILE A 511 -7.89 -10.13 12.93
CA ILE A 511 -7.08 -9.52 11.88
C ILE A 511 -7.93 -9.39 10.62
N ASN A 512 -8.14 -8.17 10.17
CA ASN A 512 -8.81 -7.85 8.91
C ASN A 512 -8.05 -6.76 8.15
N ASN A 513 -8.17 -6.77 6.83
CA ASN A 513 -7.70 -5.71 5.95
C ASN A 513 -8.56 -4.44 6.07
N VAL A 514 -8.05 -3.29 5.63
CA VAL A 514 -8.70 -1.97 5.66
C VAL A 514 -10.09 -2.01 5.03
N ILE A 515 -10.22 -2.47 3.77
CA ILE A 515 -11.50 -2.48 3.04
C ILE A 515 -12.52 -3.38 3.74
N THR A 516 -12.08 -4.51 4.34
CA THR A 516 -12.97 -5.39 5.09
C THR A 516 -13.60 -4.67 6.27
N LEU A 517 -12.79 -3.96 7.07
CA LEU A 517 -13.27 -3.20 8.22
C LEU A 517 -14.11 -2.00 7.79
N ALA A 518 -13.69 -1.26 6.77
CA ALA A 518 -14.40 -0.11 6.23
C ALA A 518 -15.76 -0.45 5.60
N THR A 519 -16.00 -1.70 5.22
CA THR A 519 -17.30 -2.16 4.70
C THR A 519 -18.32 -2.40 5.83
N VAL A 520 -17.87 -2.67 7.05
CA VAL A 520 -18.74 -3.02 8.18
C VAL A 520 -19.73 -1.90 8.56
N PRO A 521 -19.36 -0.61 8.60
CA PRO A 521 -20.29 0.47 8.90
C PRO A 521 -21.53 0.46 8.00
N LEU A 522 -21.34 0.26 6.71
CA LEU A 522 -22.42 0.15 5.75
C LEU A 522 -23.37 -1.03 6.05
N ILE A 523 -22.80 -2.19 6.39
CA ILE A 523 -23.58 -3.38 6.74
C ILE A 523 -24.41 -3.10 7.98
N LEU A 524 -23.84 -2.49 9.01
CA LEU A 524 -24.58 -2.15 10.22
C LEU A 524 -25.63 -1.04 9.98
N ALA A 525 -25.33 -0.05 9.13
CA ALA A 525 -26.27 1.03 8.82
C ALA A 525 -27.46 0.54 7.97
N ARG A 526 -27.22 -0.28 6.95
CA ARG A 526 -28.21 -0.67 5.93
C ARG A 526 -28.77 -2.08 6.10
N GLY A 527 -28.13 -2.91 6.93
CA GLY A 527 -28.51 -4.30 7.16
C GLY A 527 -27.82 -5.30 6.23
N ALA A 528 -27.66 -6.54 6.73
CA ALA A 528 -27.02 -7.64 5.99
C ALA A 528 -27.68 -7.92 4.64
N ALA A 529 -29.01 -7.90 4.57
CA ALA A 529 -29.75 -8.17 3.35
C ALA A 529 -29.47 -7.14 2.23
N PHE A 530 -29.27 -5.87 2.59
CA PHE A 530 -28.86 -4.84 1.62
C PHE A 530 -27.53 -5.20 0.96
N TYR A 531 -26.52 -5.58 1.78
CA TYR A 531 -25.19 -5.92 1.28
C TYR A 531 -25.19 -7.21 0.44
N GLN A 532 -26.00 -8.21 0.83
CA GLN A 532 -26.20 -9.44 0.06
C GLN A 532 -26.80 -9.22 -1.33
N GLY A 533 -27.50 -8.10 -1.54
CA GLY A 533 -28.08 -7.74 -2.84
C GLY A 533 -27.02 -7.47 -3.93
N PHE A 534 -25.75 -7.30 -3.55
CA PHE A 534 -24.65 -7.09 -4.46
C PHE A 534 -23.77 -8.34 -4.58
N GLY A 535 -23.12 -8.51 -5.75
CA GLY A 535 -22.22 -9.62 -6.03
C GLY A 535 -22.95 -10.91 -6.43
N MET A 536 -22.21 -12.02 -6.48
CA MET A 536 -22.71 -13.30 -6.94
C MET A 536 -22.24 -14.45 -6.03
N GLY A 537 -22.95 -15.57 -6.07
CA GLY A 537 -22.58 -16.79 -5.36
C GLY A 537 -22.24 -16.54 -3.89
N ARG A 538 -21.03 -16.91 -3.48
CA ARG A 538 -20.48 -16.64 -2.15
C ARG A 538 -19.70 -15.33 -2.06
N SER A 539 -19.43 -14.66 -3.18
CA SER A 539 -18.74 -13.38 -3.26
C SER A 539 -19.76 -12.24 -3.20
N ARG A 540 -20.17 -11.86 -1.99
CA ARG A 540 -21.17 -10.82 -1.75
C ARG A 540 -20.54 -9.44 -1.60
N GLY A 541 -21.34 -8.41 -1.94
CA GLY A 541 -20.93 -7.01 -1.90
C GLY A 541 -20.11 -6.59 -3.11
N THR A 542 -19.31 -5.55 -2.92
CA THR A 542 -18.42 -4.95 -3.93
C THR A 542 -16.95 -5.24 -3.63
N LEU A 543 -16.11 -5.03 -4.65
CA LEU A 543 -14.66 -4.99 -4.54
C LEU A 543 -14.14 -3.74 -5.26
N PRO A 544 -13.18 -2.98 -4.68
CA PRO A 544 -12.47 -1.95 -5.41
C PRO A 544 -11.43 -2.62 -6.35
N PHE A 545 -11.73 -2.67 -7.64
CA PHE A 545 -10.78 -3.08 -8.67
C PHE A 545 -9.87 -1.90 -9.02
N GLN A 546 -8.57 -2.16 -9.10
CA GLN A 546 -7.56 -1.13 -9.23
C GLN A 546 -6.81 -1.32 -10.53
N LEU A 547 -7.01 -0.41 -11.49
CA LEU A 547 -6.42 -0.46 -12.82
C LEU A 547 -5.07 0.24 -12.81
N ALA A 548 -4.01 -0.49 -13.13
CA ALA A 548 -2.62 -0.06 -12.98
C ALA A 548 -1.72 -0.52 -14.14
N GLY A 549 -0.50 -0.01 -14.15
CA GLY A 549 0.50 -0.35 -15.15
C GLY A 549 0.30 0.39 -16.46
N ASN A 550 0.45 -0.30 -17.58
CA ASN A 550 0.30 0.29 -18.91
C ASN A 550 -1.18 0.32 -19.33
N ILE A 551 -1.97 1.16 -18.69
CA ILE A 551 -3.40 1.34 -18.95
C ILE A 551 -3.73 2.81 -19.18
N ALA A 552 -4.63 3.12 -20.11
CA ALA A 552 -4.93 4.50 -20.52
C ALA A 552 -5.67 5.28 -19.42
N ARG A 553 -6.61 4.64 -18.72
CA ARG A 553 -7.39 5.25 -17.65
C ARG A 553 -7.17 4.46 -16.35
N GLY A 554 -5.99 4.65 -15.75
CA GLY A 554 -5.65 4.05 -14.47
C GLY A 554 -6.44 4.65 -13.32
N GLY A 555 -6.91 3.84 -12.38
CA GLY A 555 -7.70 4.32 -11.25
C GLY A 555 -8.46 3.22 -10.53
N LEU A 556 -9.42 3.61 -9.70
CA LEU A 556 -10.21 2.70 -8.87
C LEU A 556 -11.64 2.56 -9.42
N VAL A 557 -12.09 1.33 -9.56
CA VAL A 557 -13.46 0.95 -9.97
C VAL A 557 -14.09 0.09 -8.88
N GLU A 558 -15.00 0.64 -8.08
CA GLU A 558 -15.77 -0.17 -7.14
C GLU A 558 -17.00 -0.75 -7.84
N LYS A 559 -17.06 -2.08 -7.92
CA LYS A 559 -18.16 -2.83 -8.56
C LYS A 559 -18.50 -4.08 -7.76
N ALA A 560 -19.74 -4.51 -7.88
CA ALA A 560 -20.17 -5.83 -7.43
C ALA A 560 -19.37 -6.94 -8.13
N PHE A 561 -19.10 -8.03 -7.41
CA PHE A 561 -18.47 -9.22 -8.04
C PHE A 561 -19.31 -9.72 -9.21
N GLY A 562 -18.64 -10.19 -10.26
CA GLY A 562 -19.29 -10.78 -11.44
C GLY A 562 -19.04 -10.03 -12.75
N LEU A 563 -18.44 -8.80 -12.72
CA LEU A 563 -17.98 -8.17 -13.96
C LEU A 563 -16.78 -8.94 -14.55
N SER A 564 -16.51 -8.72 -15.85
CA SER A 564 -15.40 -9.39 -16.52
C SER A 564 -14.10 -8.57 -16.48
N LEU A 565 -12.95 -9.24 -16.63
CA LEU A 565 -11.67 -8.56 -16.78
C LEU A 565 -11.64 -7.71 -18.06
N ARG A 566 -12.30 -8.17 -19.13
CA ARG A 566 -12.44 -7.42 -20.38
C ARG A 566 -13.13 -6.08 -20.15
N GLU A 567 -14.26 -6.07 -19.43
CA GLU A 567 -14.96 -4.83 -19.10
C GLU A 567 -14.07 -3.85 -18.32
N LEU A 568 -13.26 -4.34 -17.38
CA LEU A 568 -12.33 -3.50 -16.63
C LEU A 568 -11.22 -2.92 -17.51
N VAL A 569 -10.58 -3.74 -18.35
CA VAL A 569 -9.43 -3.31 -19.15
C VAL A 569 -9.85 -2.46 -20.35
N GLU A 570 -10.90 -2.87 -21.05
CA GLU A 570 -11.32 -2.20 -22.29
C GLU A 570 -12.28 -1.05 -22.02
N ASP A 571 -13.38 -1.27 -21.29
CA ASP A 571 -14.45 -0.27 -21.13
C ASP A 571 -14.11 0.79 -20.08
N PHE A 572 -13.65 0.38 -18.87
CA PHE A 572 -13.21 1.32 -17.86
C PHE A 572 -11.80 1.84 -18.20
N GLY A 573 -10.85 0.95 -18.40
CA GLY A 573 -9.43 1.24 -18.59
C GLY A 573 -9.07 1.87 -19.94
N GLY A 574 -9.84 1.61 -20.99
CA GLY A 574 -9.59 2.14 -22.34
C GLY A 574 -8.39 1.54 -23.06
N GLY A 575 -7.97 0.32 -22.66
CA GLY A 575 -6.81 -0.34 -23.24
C GLY A 575 -5.48 0.20 -22.70
N THR A 576 -4.38 -0.03 -23.45
CA THR A 576 -3.04 0.41 -23.03
C THR A 576 -2.84 1.91 -23.17
N ALA A 577 -2.06 2.51 -22.28
CA ALA A 577 -1.68 3.92 -22.36
C ALA A 577 -0.76 4.23 -23.56
N THR A 578 -0.07 3.22 -24.08
CA THR A 578 0.79 3.33 -25.27
C THR A 578 0.03 3.20 -26.58
N GLY A 579 -1.25 2.80 -26.55
CA GLY A 579 -2.05 2.45 -27.74
C GLY A 579 -1.62 1.14 -28.43
N ARG A 580 -0.66 0.39 -27.84
CA ARG A 580 -0.22 -0.92 -28.31
C ARG A 580 -1.19 -2.01 -27.86
N THR A 581 -1.07 -3.19 -28.44
CA THR A 581 -1.90 -4.34 -28.05
C THR A 581 -1.61 -4.77 -26.59
N VAL A 582 -2.65 -5.07 -25.84
CA VAL A 582 -2.49 -5.70 -24.51
C VAL A 582 -1.93 -7.11 -24.71
N LYS A 583 -0.76 -7.40 -24.12
CA LYS A 583 -0.13 -8.72 -24.12
C LYS A 583 -0.60 -9.56 -22.95
N ALA A 584 -0.49 -8.99 -21.74
CA ALA A 584 -0.76 -9.73 -20.51
C ALA A 584 -1.45 -8.84 -19.50
N VAL A 585 -2.32 -9.44 -18.68
CA VAL A 585 -2.96 -8.78 -17.52
C VAL A 585 -2.73 -9.65 -16.30
N GLN A 586 -1.98 -9.10 -15.33
CA GLN A 586 -1.77 -9.73 -14.04
C GLN A 586 -2.91 -9.36 -13.08
N VAL A 587 -3.51 -10.36 -12.43
CA VAL A 587 -4.60 -10.17 -11.46
C VAL A 587 -4.22 -10.82 -10.14
N GLY A 588 -4.40 -10.09 -9.03
CA GLY A 588 -4.14 -10.59 -7.69
C GLY A 588 -2.79 -10.17 -7.09
N GLY A 589 -2.20 -9.08 -7.58
CA GLY A 589 -0.92 -8.53 -7.09
C GLY A 589 0.31 -9.30 -7.62
N PRO A 590 1.50 -9.10 -7.03
CA PRO A 590 2.77 -9.68 -7.51
C PRO A 590 2.79 -11.21 -7.44
N LEU A 591 1.95 -11.80 -6.59
CA LEU A 591 1.79 -13.25 -6.46
C LEU A 591 0.59 -13.79 -7.25
N GLY A 592 -0.08 -12.93 -8.04
CA GLY A 592 -1.20 -13.27 -8.90
C GLY A 592 -0.78 -13.81 -10.26
N SER A 593 -1.73 -14.40 -10.99
CA SER A 593 -1.48 -15.00 -12.30
C SER A 593 -1.67 -14.00 -13.44
N TYR A 594 -1.01 -14.24 -14.57
CA TYR A 594 -1.34 -13.64 -15.85
C TYR A 594 -2.52 -14.38 -16.43
N VAL A 595 -3.69 -13.69 -16.53
CA VAL A 595 -4.93 -14.30 -17.01
C VAL A 595 -4.91 -14.46 -18.52
N ALA A 596 -5.16 -15.68 -19.00
CA ALA A 596 -5.21 -15.96 -20.42
C ALA A 596 -6.31 -15.14 -21.11
N PRO A 597 -6.09 -14.61 -22.35
CA PRO A 597 -7.11 -13.82 -23.06
C PRO A 597 -8.45 -14.54 -23.24
N ALA A 598 -8.42 -15.87 -23.37
CA ALA A 598 -9.64 -16.71 -23.46
C ALA A 598 -10.49 -16.69 -22.17
N ASP A 599 -9.91 -16.30 -21.04
CA ASP A 599 -10.57 -16.27 -19.72
C ASP A 599 -11.01 -14.85 -19.30
N TRP A 600 -10.78 -13.82 -20.13
CA TRP A 600 -11.09 -12.42 -19.78
C TRP A 600 -12.59 -12.16 -19.62
N ASP A 601 -13.45 -13.00 -20.20
CA ASP A 601 -14.91 -12.89 -20.08
C ASP A 601 -15.46 -13.69 -18.86
N ALA A 602 -14.57 -14.39 -18.13
CA ALA A 602 -14.97 -15.04 -16.89
C ALA A 602 -15.33 -14.00 -15.81
N PRO A 603 -16.37 -14.26 -15.00
CA PRO A 603 -16.75 -13.34 -13.94
C PRO A 603 -15.63 -13.22 -12.89
N LEU A 604 -15.26 -12.00 -12.52
CA LEU A 604 -14.35 -11.71 -11.41
C LEU A 604 -15.04 -12.10 -10.09
N ASP A 605 -14.81 -13.33 -9.69
CA ASP A 605 -15.35 -14.00 -8.52
C ASP A 605 -14.31 -14.98 -7.97
N TYR A 606 -14.22 -15.10 -6.64
CA TYR A 606 -13.18 -15.91 -6.02
C TYR A 606 -13.22 -17.39 -6.45
N GLU A 607 -14.41 -17.97 -6.55
CA GLU A 607 -14.60 -19.37 -6.94
C GLU A 607 -14.36 -19.57 -8.44
N ALA A 608 -14.88 -18.68 -9.29
CA ALA A 608 -14.71 -18.77 -10.74
C ALA A 608 -13.24 -18.64 -11.16
N TYR A 609 -12.50 -17.73 -10.54
CA TYR A 609 -11.06 -17.56 -10.80
C TYR A 609 -10.24 -18.74 -10.24
N ALA A 610 -10.52 -19.21 -9.03
CA ALA A 610 -9.84 -20.36 -8.46
C ALA A 610 -10.02 -21.63 -9.29
N ALA A 611 -11.21 -21.86 -9.88
CA ALA A 611 -11.47 -22.99 -10.78
C ALA A 611 -10.61 -22.99 -12.05
N LYS A 612 -10.06 -21.82 -12.43
CA LYS A 612 -9.17 -21.62 -13.58
C LYS A 612 -7.68 -21.53 -13.17
N GLY A 613 -7.35 -21.76 -11.90
CA GLY A 613 -6.00 -21.59 -11.36
C GLY A 613 -5.58 -20.13 -11.21
N ASN A 614 -6.51 -19.18 -11.26
CA ASN A 614 -6.29 -17.76 -11.09
C ASN A 614 -6.72 -17.27 -9.70
N VAL A 615 -6.34 -16.07 -9.32
CA VAL A 615 -6.73 -15.41 -8.06
C VAL A 615 -7.21 -13.99 -8.32
N VAL A 616 -8.25 -13.56 -7.60
CA VAL A 616 -8.72 -12.18 -7.64
C VAL A 616 -7.86 -11.27 -6.74
N GLY A 617 -7.32 -11.84 -5.66
CA GLY A 617 -6.49 -11.12 -4.70
C GLY A 617 -7.23 -9.95 -4.05
N HIS A 618 -6.53 -8.84 -3.91
CA HIS A 618 -7.04 -7.57 -3.38
C HIS A 618 -7.65 -6.67 -4.49
N GLY A 619 -7.88 -7.21 -5.69
CA GLY A 619 -8.46 -6.47 -6.81
C GLY A 619 -7.47 -5.64 -7.62
N GLY A 620 -6.16 -5.82 -7.42
CA GLY A 620 -5.11 -5.20 -8.22
C GLY A 620 -5.03 -5.84 -9.63
N ILE A 621 -5.01 -5.00 -10.66
CA ILE A 621 -4.95 -5.39 -12.07
C ILE A 621 -3.83 -4.60 -12.74
N VAL A 622 -2.78 -5.29 -13.18
CA VAL A 622 -1.63 -4.69 -13.85
C VAL A 622 -1.62 -5.08 -15.32
N VAL A 623 -1.69 -4.08 -16.19
CA VAL A 623 -1.73 -4.26 -17.65
C VAL A 623 -0.34 -4.10 -18.25
N HIS A 624 0.01 -5.01 -19.14
CA HIS A 624 1.25 -5.01 -19.91
C HIS A 624 0.94 -5.00 -21.41
N ASP A 625 1.66 -4.19 -22.18
CA ASP A 625 1.56 -4.20 -23.65
C ASP A 625 2.48 -5.26 -24.30
N ASP A 626 2.48 -5.31 -25.63
CA ASP A 626 3.20 -6.29 -26.43
C ASP A 626 4.75 -6.15 -26.37
N THR A 627 5.27 -5.15 -25.68
CA THR A 627 6.73 -5.00 -25.44
C THR A 627 7.20 -5.75 -24.20
N ALA A 628 6.27 -6.22 -23.34
CA ALA A 628 6.63 -6.91 -22.12
C ALA A 628 7.31 -8.27 -22.38
N ASP A 629 8.38 -8.54 -21.66
CA ASP A 629 9.07 -9.84 -21.64
C ASP A 629 8.55 -10.65 -20.46
N MET A 630 7.77 -11.69 -20.75
CA MET A 630 7.12 -12.50 -19.72
C MET A 630 8.11 -13.42 -18.98
N ALA A 631 9.25 -13.77 -19.59
CA ALA A 631 10.30 -14.52 -18.91
C ALA A 631 10.99 -13.63 -17.86
N GLN A 632 11.22 -12.36 -18.17
CA GLN A 632 11.76 -11.39 -17.18
C GLN A 632 10.77 -11.12 -16.06
N LEU A 633 9.47 -11.02 -16.32
CA LEU A 633 8.45 -10.85 -15.29
C LEU A 633 8.33 -12.11 -14.39
N ALA A 634 8.42 -13.32 -14.95
CA ALA A 634 8.48 -14.55 -14.17
C ALA A 634 9.74 -14.63 -13.29
N ARG A 635 10.89 -14.22 -13.86
CA ARG A 635 12.16 -14.11 -13.13
C ARG A 635 12.04 -13.12 -11.97
N TYR A 636 11.44 -11.95 -12.24
CA TYR A 636 11.20 -10.92 -11.23
C TYR A 636 10.32 -11.42 -10.09
N ALA A 637 9.26 -12.18 -10.36
CA ALA A 637 8.41 -12.76 -9.31
C ALA A 637 9.21 -13.66 -8.36
N MET A 638 10.14 -14.48 -8.88
CA MET A 638 11.05 -15.28 -8.06
C MET A 638 12.05 -14.41 -7.28
N GLU A 639 12.62 -13.38 -7.91
CA GLU A 639 13.56 -12.44 -7.30
C GLU A 639 12.90 -11.65 -6.17
N PHE A 640 11.71 -11.12 -6.40
CA PHE A 640 10.90 -10.44 -5.40
C PHE A 640 10.63 -11.34 -4.19
N CYS A 641 10.22 -12.60 -4.42
CA CYS A 641 10.05 -13.57 -3.34
C CYS A 641 11.35 -13.85 -2.59
N ALA A 642 12.49 -13.92 -3.28
CA ALA A 642 13.79 -14.15 -2.64
C ALA A 642 14.21 -12.97 -1.72
N ILE A 643 13.94 -11.74 -2.16
CA ILE A 643 14.23 -10.51 -1.42
C ILE A 643 13.32 -10.39 -0.19
N GLU A 644 12.01 -10.58 -0.37
CA GLU A 644 10.97 -10.36 0.64
C GLU A 644 10.70 -11.57 1.56
N SER A 645 11.37 -12.69 1.32
CA SER A 645 11.19 -13.88 2.15
C SER A 645 11.59 -13.64 3.61
N CYS A 646 10.71 -13.98 4.57
CA CYS A 646 11.09 -13.96 5.99
C CYS A 646 12.22 -14.95 6.36
N GLY A 647 12.61 -15.83 5.43
CA GLY A 647 13.69 -16.79 5.59
C GLY A 647 13.37 -18.03 6.43
N LYS A 648 12.13 -18.19 6.94
CA LYS A 648 11.78 -19.25 7.87
C LYS A 648 11.72 -20.63 7.23
N CYS A 649 10.96 -20.79 6.14
CA CYS A 649 10.79 -22.09 5.49
C CYS A 649 11.71 -22.27 4.28
N THR A 650 12.30 -23.46 4.13
CA THR A 650 13.24 -23.79 3.05
C THR A 650 12.63 -23.69 1.65
N PRO A 651 11.38 -24.14 1.39
CA PRO A 651 10.79 -24.05 0.06
C PRO A 651 10.75 -22.62 -0.48
N CYS A 652 10.33 -21.66 0.31
CA CYS A 652 10.32 -20.24 -0.05
C CYS A 652 11.75 -19.69 -0.19
N ARG A 653 12.55 -19.75 0.91
CA ARG A 653 13.88 -19.13 0.97
C ARG A 653 14.86 -19.63 -0.09
N ILE A 654 14.90 -20.93 -0.33
CA ILE A 654 15.81 -21.54 -1.29
C ILE A 654 15.17 -21.67 -2.67
N GLY A 655 13.88 -22.04 -2.72
CA GLY A 655 13.16 -22.25 -3.98
C GLY A 655 13.10 -20.99 -4.84
N SER A 656 12.82 -19.83 -4.26
CA SER A 656 12.78 -18.56 -5.00
C SER A 656 14.15 -18.19 -5.61
N THR A 657 15.24 -18.28 -4.82
CA THR A 657 16.60 -18.03 -5.31
C THR A 657 16.98 -19.00 -6.43
N ARG A 658 16.70 -20.30 -6.25
CA ARG A 658 16.96 -21.30 -7.30
C ARG A 658 16.06 -21.12 -8.51
N GLY A 659 14.81 -20.66 -8.32
CA GLY A 659 13.89 -20.32 -9.41
C GLY A 659 14.46 -19.26 -10.34
N VAL A 660 15.04 -18.17 -9.79
CA VAL A 660 15.75 -17.15 -10.57
C VAL A 660 16.86 -17.79 -11.42
N GLU A 661 17.72 -18.60 -10.80
CA GLU A 661 18.85 -19.25 -11.50
C GLU A 661 18.37 -20.21 -12.61
N VAL A 662 17.24 -20.91 -12.40
CA VAL A 662 16.69 -21.84 -13.39
C VAL A 662 16.09 -21.08 -14.56
N ILE A 663 15.33 -20.00 -14.31
CA ILE A 663 14.78 -19.15 -15.38
C ILE A 663 15.93 -18.52 -16.19
N ASP A 664 16.98 -18.02 -15.55
CA ASP A 664 18.18 -17.51 -16.20
C ASP A 664 18.84 -18.57 -17.13
N ARG A 665 18.83 -19.84 -16.74
CA ARG A 665 19.35 -20.94 -17.57
C ARG A 665 18.42 -21.26 -18.75
N ILE A 666 17.11 -21.25 -18.54
CA ILE A 666 16.12 -21.43 -19.61
C ILE A 666 16.34 -20.36 -20.70
N VAL A 667 16.38 -19.09 -20.31
CA VAL A 667 16.55 -17.98 -21.26
C VAL A 667 17.91 -18.05 -22.00
N ARG A 668 18.99 -18.44 -21.30
CA ARG A 668 20.33 -18.60 -21.92
C ARG A 668 20.45 -19.80 -22.84
N ALA A 669 19.65 -20.84 -22.65
CA ALA A 669 19.67 -22.03 -23.49
C ALA A 669 19.23 -21.72 -24.94
N GLY A 670 18.63 -20.60 -25.20
CA GLY A 670 18.15 -20.17 -26.51
C GLY A 670 17.07 -21.11 -27.04
N THR A 671 17.24 -21.64 -28.27
CA THR A 671 16.25 -22.52 -28.91
C THR A 671 16.63 -24.00 -28.89
N ASP A 672 17.51 -24.43 -27.97
CA ASP A 672 17.84 -25.87 -27.83
C ASP A 672 16.75 -26.61 -27.04
N PRO A 673 15.91 -27.43 -27.70
CA PRO A 673 14.79 -28.12 -27.04
C PRO A 673 15.22 -29.10 -25.95
N ALA A 674 16.38 -29.74 -26.08
CA ALA A 674 16.86 -30.72 -25.12
C ALA A 674 17.36 -30.05 -23.85
N ALA A 675 18.06 -28.93 -23.97
CA ALA A 675 18.49 -28.11 -22.83
C ALA A 675 17.29 -27.51 -22.10
N HIS A 676 16.27 -27.05 -22.82
CA HIS A 676 15.05 -26.48 -22.23
C HIS A 676 14.25 -27.49 -21.43
N ALA A 677 13.94 -28.67 -21.97
CA ALA A 677 13.02 -29.64 -21.34
C ALA A 677 13.45 -29.98 -19.91
N GLY A 678 14.74 -30.20 -19.67
CA GLY A 678 15.28 -30.49 -18.32
C GLY A 678 15.17 -29.32 -17.35
N GLN A 679 15.39 -28.09 -17.83
CA GLN A 679 15.31 -26.90 -16.99
C GLN A 679 13.84 -26.52 -16.68
N VAL A 680 12.92 -26.67 -17.64
CA VAL A 680 11.48 -26.46 -17.42
C VAL A 680 10.94 -27.46 -16.40
N ALA A 681 11.29 -28.77 -16.52
CA ALA A 681 10.91 -29.77 -15.55
C ALA A 681 11.44 -29.46 -14.12
N LEU A 682 12.66 -28.91 -14.03
CA LEU A 682 13.24 -28.47 -12.76
C LEU A 682 12.48 -27.25 -12.19
N LEU A 683 12.13 -26.26 -13.03
CA LEU A 683 11.35 -25.09 -12.62
C LEU A 683 9.99 -25.50 -12.08
N GLU A 684 9.29 -26.40 -12.76
CA GLU A 684 7.99 -26.94 -12.31
C GLU A 684 8.12 -27.68 -10.99
N SER A 685 9.16 -28.50 -10.78
CA SER A 685 9.41 -29.20 -9.53
C SER A 685 9.70 -28.23 -8.37
N LEU A 686 10.44 -27.13 -8.63
CA LEU A 686 10.64 -26.05 -7.65
C LEU A 686 9.32 -25.35 -7.33
N CYS A 687 8.51 -25.03 -8.31
CA CYS A 687 7.19 -24.43 -8.15
C CYS A 687 6.27 -25.32 -7.31
N ASP A 688 6.24 -26.63 -7.56
CA ASP A 688 5.48 -27.59 -6.74
C ASP A 688 5.96 -27.62 -5.29
N THR A 689 7.27 -27.65 -5.10
CA THR A 689 7.89 -27.63 -3.75
C THR A 689 7.54 -26.35 -3.00
N MET A 690 7.58 -25.19 -3.69
CA MET A 690 7.21 -23.91 -3.10
C MET A 690 5.72 -23.85 -2.76
N GLN A 691 4.86 -24.24 -3.69
CA GLN A 691 3.41 -24.17 -3.55
C GLN A 691 2.89 -25.03 -2.39
N HIS A 692 3.38 -26.26 -2.24
CA HIS A 692 2.89 -27.21 -1.26
C HIS A 692 3.69 -27.24 0.05
N GLY A 693 4.93 -26.75 0.05
CA GLY A 693 5.83 -26.80 1.19
C GLY A 693 6.03 -25.48 1.92
N SER A 694 5.59 -24.34 1.37
CA SER A 694 5.74 -23.04 2.02
C SER A 694 4.72 -22.83 3.15
N MET A 695 5.12 -22.10 4.21
CA MET A 695 4.27 -21.87 5.37
C MET A 695 3.21 -20.78 5.17
N CYS A 696 3.37 -19.90 4.17
CA CYS A 696 2.45 -18.80 3.88
C CYS A 696 2.32 -18.56 2.37
N ALA A 697 1.41 -17.66 2.01
CA ALA A 697 1.14 -17.28 0.62
C ALA A 697 2.38 -16.73 -0.11
N MET A 698 3.31 -16.04 0.57
CA MET A 698 4.53 -15.52 -0.04
C MET A 698 5.24 -16.56 -0.92
N GLY A 699 5.64 -17.66 -0.35
CA GLY A 699 6.28 -18.75 -1.11
C GLY A 699 5.28 -19.64 -1.84
N GLY A 700 4.06 -19.83 -1.29
CA GLY A 700 3.05 -20.72 -1.85
C GLY A 700 2.38 -20.20 -3.12
N MET A 701 2.34 -18.89 -3.31
CA MET A 701 1.71 -18.27 -4.48
C MET A 701 2.70 -17.73 -5.52
N THR A 702 3.98 -17.54 -5.19
CA THR A 702 5.03 -17.16 -6.16
C THR A 702 5.02 -18.03 -7.45
N PRO A 703 4.69 -19.32 -7.41
CA PRO A 703 4.52 -20.14 -8.61
C PRO A 703 3.43 -19.67 -9.60
N TYR A 704 2.41 -18.93 -9.17
CA TYR A 704 1.29 -18.52 -10.05
C TYR A 704 1.74 -17.62 -11.20
N PRO A 705 2.43 -16.45 -10.97
CA PRO A 705 2.92 -15.63 -12.07
C PRO A 705 3.95 -16.36 -12.93
N VAL A 706 4.79 -17.21 -12.34
CA VAL A 706 5.81 -17.97 -13.08
C VAL A 706 5.18 -18.98 -14.04
N ARG A 707 4.26 -19.81 -13.54
CA ARG A 707 3.58 -20.82 -14.35
C ARG A 707 2.68 -20.22 -15.42
N SER A 708 1.92 -19.16 -15.08
CA SER A 708 1.06 -18.51 -16.06
C SER A 708 1.88 -17.81 -17.16
N ALA A 709 3.02 -17.21 -16.84
CA ALA A 709 3.93 -16.67 -17.85
C ALA A 709 4.49 -17.76 -18.76
N LEU A 710 5.00 -18.86 -18.18
CA LEU A 710 5.57 -19.98 -18.95
C LEU A 710 4.52 -20.65 -19.85
N ASN A 711 3.30 -20.86 -19.35
CA ASN A 711 2.23 -21.56 -20.06
C ASN A 711 1.61 -20.72 -21.20
N HIS A 712 1.45 -19.41 -21.00
CA HIS A 712 0.76 -18.56 -21.95
C HIS A 712 1.71 -17.86 -22.93
N TYR A 713 3.01 -17.75 -22.58
CA TYR A 713 4.02 -17.01 -23.36
C TYR A 713 5.34 -17.80 -23.47
N PRO A 714 5.30 -19.10 -23.87
CA PRO A 714 6.50 -19.94 -23.95
C PRO A 714 7.59 -19.37 -24.86
N GLN A 715 7.21 -18.62 -25.89
CA GLN A 715 8.13 -17.98 -26.84
C GLN A 715 9.08 -16.98 -26.15
N ASP A 716 8.64 -16.28 -25.08
CA ASP A 716 9.48 -15.33 -24.34
C ASP A 716 10.59 -16.06 -23.54
N PHE A 717 10.39 -17.37 -23.29
CA PHE A 717 11.39 -18.26 -22.69
C PHE A 717 12.28 -18.95 -23.72
N GLY A 718 12.12 -18.66 -25.03
CA GLY A 718 12.83 -19.33 -26.11
C GLY A 718 12.29 -20.74 -26.44
N ILE A 719 11.09 -21.06 -25.99
CA ILE A 719 10.44 -22.36 -26.22
C ILE A 719 9.53 -22.25 -27.45
N GLU A 720 9.76 -23.09 -28.47
CA GLU A 720 8.90 -23.13 -29.66
C GLU A 720 7.49 -23.64 -29.27
N SER A 721 6.45 -22.91 -29.65
CA SER A 721 5.08 -23.34 -29.42
C SER A 721 4.75 -24.54 -30.29
N THR A 722 4.49 -25.71 -29.67
CA THR A 722 4.08 -26.94 -30.39
C THR A 722 2.69 -26.86 -31.02
N THR A 723 1.98 -25.73 -30.92
CA THR A 723 0.63 -25.54 -31.46
C THR A 723 0.56 -25.31 -32.97
N ALA A 724 1.68 -25.15 -33.68
CA ALA A 724 1.70 -25.03 -35.15
C ALA A 724 1.63 -26.36 -35.91
N ALA A 725 1.79 -27.51 -35.23
CA ALA A 725 1.83 -28.84 -35.88
C ALA A 725 0.46 -29.55 -35.93
N ALA A 726 -0.62 -28.99 -35.40
CA ALA A 726 -1.95 -29.62 -35.42
C ALA A 726 -2.94 -28.97 -36.41
N ALA A 727 -2.47 -28.01 -37.21
CA ALA A 727 -3.29 -27.29 -38.22
C ALA A 727 -2.66 -27.32 -39.62
N ALA A 728 -1.77 -28.29 -39.95
CA ALA A 728 -1.28 -28.54 -41.31
C ALA A 728 -1.80 -29.88 -41.85
#